data_a6ceab1cdb4ceb393f78bd6b931c783a
#
_entry.id   a6ceab1cdb4ceb393f78bd6b931c783a
#
_cell.length_a   1.000
_cell.length_b   1.000
_cell.length_c   1.000
_cell.angle_alpha   90.00
_cell.angle_beta   90.00
_cell.angle_gamma   90.00
#
_symmetry.space_group_name_H-M   'P 1'
#
loop_
_entity.id
_entity.type
_entity.pdbx_description
1 polymer ?
#
loop_
_entity_poly.entity_id
_entity_poly.type
_entity_poly.pdbx_seq_one_letter_code
_entity_poly.pdbx_strand_id
1 'polypeptide(L)'
;MKWTEEQQKVIDTRDRNILVSAAAGSGKTAVLVARILALVTDPAHPVDIDRLLIVTFTNAAAGEMRQRIRDALEARAEEAPENAHLQRQLVLIHNAQITTIHSFCLQVLRSHFHMIGLDPGFRIADEGEMLLLRQDVLKETLEEAYELGAGEVHTTETEEFHQLLEQLAPGKDDQAVQNALLQVYQFSLGQPWPDEWLAGCRMAYCRPDKEETTPEPDWVRFAVKDTKRVLADVREEILYAITLCQAEHGPYMYEKAMQDDLAMVETLQAADSYRELAKAFAVSGTYTRLSTKKDESVSKEQKEQVQELRAGIKDALASVRVQYFYDRPEALEETFYASGVVVRALTRLVERFMEKLTEKKREKNVLDFSDLEHLALEILVVHDETGIQASPAAMEYAEQFEEIMIDEYQDSNLVQELILNSVAGRGRGEANRFMVGDVKQSIYRFRLACPELFLEKYQTYRELENACRIDLHKNFRSRSEVLDGVNEIFRQIMTENLGGIVYDKDAMLYPGAVFALDSGEARRLPEFLLLDPEDQDKQEAEARLVGMQIQQMVGSFPVWDAKRSAYRPMAYRDIVILLRTVSGWAETFGEVLSDMGIPCFTGSQKGYFSAVEVRTVLAYLEVLDNPVQDIPLAAVMRSPIGGFSDEALAKLRSASEERRFYDCCTA
;
A
#
# COMPACT_ATOMS: atom_id res chain seq x y z
N MET A 1 -20.94 -26.20 13.15
CA MET A 1 -20.13 -25.98 11.93
C MET A 1 -19.12 -27.11 11.84
N LYS A 2 -18.87 -27.68 10.65
CA LYS A 2 -17.87 -28.76 10.51
C LYS A 2 -16.61 -28.10 9.93
N TRP A 3 -15.52 -28.10 10.71
CA TRP A 3 -14.24 -27.53 10.31
C TRP A 3 -13.52 -28.46 9.33
N THR A 4 -12.68 -27.88 8.44
CA THR A 4 -11.73 -28.67 7.65
C THR A 4 -10.56 -29.12 8.56
N GLU A 5 -9.74 -30.05 8.07
CA GLU A 5 -8.58 -30.53 8.83
C GLU A 5 -7.60 -29.40 9.14
N GLU A 6 -7.37 -28.50 8.14
CA GLU A 6 -6.50 -27.35 8.30
C GLU A 6 -7.08 -26.34 9.30
N GLN A 7 -8.37 -26.04 9.22
CA GLN A 7 -9.05 -25.17 10.18
C GLN A 7 -9.01 -25.75 11.58
N GLN A 8 -9.25 -27.07 11.75
CA GLN A 8 -9.15 -27.73 13.04
C GLN A 8 -7.73 -27.67 13.58
N LYS A 9 -6.70 -27.85 12.73
CA LYS A 9 -5.31 -27.70 13.12
C LYS A 9 -5.00 -26.31 13.66
N VAL A 10 -5.55 -25.24 13.03
CA VAL A 10 -5.41 -23.86 13.54
C VAL A 10 -6.02 -23.72 14.93
N ILE A 11 -7.18 -24.33 15.17
CA ILE A 11 -7.88 -24.27 16.44
C ILE A 11 -7.12 -25.01 17.54
N ASP A 12 -6.51 -26.17 17.24
CA ASP A 12 -5.94 -27.08 18.24
C ASP A 12 -4.45 -26.88 18.51
N THR A 13 -3.69 -26.29 17.59
CA THR A 13 -2.24 -26.10 17.76
C THR A 13 -1.93 -25.18 18.94
N ARG A 14 -1.01 -25.61 19.83
CA ARG A 14 -0.56 -24.88 21.03
C ARG A 14 0.96 -24.82 21.08
N ASP A 15 1.49 -23.94 21.91
CA ASP A 15 2.91 -23.85 22.29
C ASP A 15 3.85 -23.64 21.09
N ARG A 16 3.38 -22.91 20.07
CA ARG A 16 4.13 -22.53 18.86
C ARG A 16 3.75 -21.15 18.36
N ASN A 17 4.68 -20.48 17.75
CA ASN A 17 4.37 -19.33 16.91
C ASN A 17 3.67 -19.83 15.65
N ILE A 18 2.48 -19.31 15.36
CA ILE A 18 1.64 -19.82 14.28
C ILE A 18 1.47 -18.70 13.24
N LEU A 19 1.80 -18.99 11.98
CA LEU A 19 1.39 -18.20 10.85
C LEU A 19 0.28 -18.95 10.10
N VAL A 20 -0.90 -18.35 10.04
CA VAL A 20 -2.01 -18.84 9.22
C VAL A 20 -2.05 -18.03 7.91
N SER A 21 -1.60 -18.68 6.84
CA SER A 21 -1.77 -18.13 5.48
C SER A 21 -3.17 -18.47 5.00
N ALA A 22 -4.06 -17.49 5.07
CA ALA A 22 -5.49 -17.71 4.94
C ALA A 22 -6.04 -17.00 3.69
N ALA A 23 -6.30 -17.75 2.64
CA ALA A 23 -6.87 -17.22 1.40
C ALA A 23 -8.16 -16.42 1.63
N ALA A 24 -8.49 -15.53 0.69
CA ALA A 24 -9.73 -14.78 0.71
C ALA A 24 -10.93 -15.72 0.91
N GLY A 25 -11.84 -15.37 1.84
CA GLY A 25 -13.04 -16.16 2.08
C GLY A 25 -12.81 -17.53 2.75
N SER A 26 -11.60 -17.81 3.30
CA SER A 26 -11.28 -19.07 3.98
C SER A 26 -11.88 -19.21 5.40
N GLY A 27 -12.57 -18.17 5.85
CA GLY A 27 -13.16 -18.15 7.21
C GLY A 27 -12.19 -17.72 8.30
N LYS A 28 -11.17 -16.90 7.99
CA LYS A 28 -10.17 -16.36 8.94
C LYS A 28 -10.77 -15.99 10.29
N THR A 29 -11.73 -15.06 10.30
CA THR A 29 -12.37 -14.56 11.53
C THR A 29 -13.13 -15.67 12.29
N ALA A 30 -13.79 -16.59 11.59
CA ALA A 30 -14.52 -17.68 12.24
C ALA A 30 -13.56 -18.68 12.92
N VAL A 31 -12.43 -18.97 12.27
CA VAL A 31 -11.41 -19.87 12.85
C VAL A 31 -10.71 -19.21 14.02
N LEU A 32 -10.43 -17.90 13.94
CA LEU A 32 -9.85 -17.12 15.04
C LEU A 32 -10.78 -17.12 16.26
N VAL A 33 -12.07 -16.83 16.09
CA VAL A 33 -13.07 -16.90 17.17
C VAL A 33 -13.14 -18.31 17.76
N ALA A 34 -13.14 -19.35 16.92
CA ALA A 34 -13.17 -20.74 17.38
C ALA A 34 -11.91 -21.11 18.19
N ARG A 35 -10.73 -20.61 17.79
CA ARG A 35 -9.48 -20.78 18.55
C ARG A 35 -9.57 -20.10 19.91
N ILE A 36 -10.02 -18.85 19.97
CA ILE A 36 -10.21 -18.11 21.22
C ILE A 36 -11.14 -18.88 22.16
N LEU A 37 -12.28 -19.36 21.65
CA LEU A 37 -13.20 -20.18 22.44
C LEU A 37 -12.53 -21.48 22.93
N ALA A 38 -11.77 -22.16 22.08
CA ALA A 38 -11.06 -23.36 22.46
C ALA A 38 -10.02 -23.13 23.57
N LEU A 39 -9.35 -21.96 23.57
CA LEU A 39 -8.43 -21.53 24.63
C LEU A 39 -9.19 -21.25 25.94
N VAL A 40 -10.25 -20.46 25.85
CA VAL A 40 -11.04 -20.03 27.02
C VAL A 40 -11.79 -21.18 27.64
N THR A 41 -12.23 -22.18 26.87
CA THR A 41 -12.99 -23.33 27.36
C THR A 41 -12.16 -24.60 27.48
N ASP A 42 -10.85 -24.52 27.42
CA ASP A 42 -9.97 -25.68 27.58
C ASP A 42 -10.17 -26.33 28.96
N PRO A 43 -10.51 -27.63 29.05
CA PRO A 43 -10.79 -28.25 30.32
C PRO A 43 -9.56 -28.48 31.19
N ALA A 44 -8.36 -28.53 30.61
CA ALA A 44 -7.11 -28.78 31.31
C ALA A 44 -6.40 -27.48 31.71
N HIS A 45 -6.41 -26.51 30.81
CA HIS A 45 -5.70 -25.23 30.95
C HIS A 45 -6.53 -24.07 30.40
N PRO A 46 -7.66 -23.69 31.05
CA PRO A 46 -8.50 -22.61 30.59
C PRO A 46 -7.76 -21.27 30.70
N VAL A 47 -7.78 -20.48 29.62
CA VAL A 47 -7.19 -19.15 29.57
C VAL A 47 -8.27 -18.10 29.79
N ASP A 48 -8.07 -17.16 30.71
CA ASP A 48 -8.98 -16.03 30.86
C ASP A 48 -8.89 -15.11 29.63
N ILE A 49 -10.03 -14.60 29.14
CA ILE A 49 -10.12 -13.82 27.92
C ILE A 49 -9.33 -12.49 27.99
N ASP A 50 -9.16 -11.91 29.19
CA ASP A 50 -8.36 -10.70 29.44
C ASP A 50 -6.84 -10.97 29.46
N ARG A 51 -6.43 -12.23 29.37
CA ARG A 51 -5.04 -12.65 29.14
C ARG A 51 -4.71 -12.89 27.68
N LEU A 52 -5.61 -12.55 26.77
CA LEU A 52 -5.37 -12.57 25.33
C LEU A 52 -5.25 -11.16 24.81
N LEU A 53 -4.20 -10.88 24.02
CA LEU A 53 -4.10 -9.67 23.23
C LEU A 53 -4.53 -9.99 21.80
N ILE A 54 -5.64 -9.40 21.36
CA ILE A 54 -6.21 -9.62 20.02
C ILE A 54 -6.16 -8.30 19.28
N VAL A 55 -5.26 -8.21 18.31
CA VAL A 55 -5.01 -7.00 17.50
C VAL A 55 -5.67 -7.13 16.15
N THR A 56 -6.47 -6.13 15.78
CA THR A 56 -7.12 -6.03 14.47
C THR A 56 -6.74 -4.73 13.77
N PHE A 57 -6.96 -4.66 12.45
CA PHE A 57 -6.57 -3.49 11.67
C PHE A 57 -7.47 -2.26 11.90
N THR A 58 -8.77 -2.44 12.18
CA THR A 58 -9.72 -1.33 12.37
C THR A 58 -10.52 -1.47 13.65
N ASN A 59 -10.96 -0.33 14.21
CA ASN A 59 -11.86 -0.33 15.38
C ASN A 59 -13.19 -1.04 15.11
N ALA A 60 -13.69 -0.97 13.88
CA ALA A 60 -14.90 -1.68 13.47
C ALA A 60 -14.68 -3.21 13.51
N ALA A 61 -13.54 -3.69 13.01
CA ALA A 61 -13.18 -5.11 13.07
C ALA A 61 -12.99 -5.60 14.52
N ALA A 62 -12.35 -4.78 15.37
CA ALA A 62 -12.22 -5.09 16.80
C ALA A 62 -13.59 -5.16 17.49
N GLY A 63 -14.50 -4.24 17.20
CA GLY A 63 -15.87 -4.26 17.70
C GLY A 63 -16.67 -5.49 17.25
N GLU A 64 -16.58 -5.84 15.97
CA GLU A 64 -17.22 -7.03 15.41
C GLU A 64 -16.62 -8.32 16.02
N MET A 65 -15.31 -8.38 16.16
CA MET A 65 -14.62 -9.51 16.81
C MET A 65 -15.11 -9.70 18.25
N ARG A 66 -15.14 -8.62 19.03
CA ARG A 66 -15.63 -8.65 20.41
C ARG A 66 -17.09 -9.13 20.48
N GLN A 67 -17.95 -8.67 19.59
CA GLN A 67 -19.34 -9.10 19.54
C GLN A 67 -19.46 -10.60 19.22
N ARG A 68 -18.73 -11.08 18.22
CA ARG A 68 -18.74 -12.50 17.83
C ARG A 68 -18.25 -13.43 18.94
N ILE A 69 -17.19 -12.99 19.66
CA ILE A 69 -16.67 -13.77 20.82
C ILE A 69 -17.71 -13.78 21.93
N ARG A 70 -18.35 -12.64 22.23
CA ARG A 70 -19.41 -12.54 23.23
C ARG A 70 -20.57 -13.48 22.91
N ASP A 71 -21.14 -13.37 21.70
CA ASP A 71 -22.27 -14.20 21.26
C ASP A 71 -21.94 -15.69 21.39
N ALA A 72 -20.72 -16.06 21.08
CA ALA A 72 -20.26 -17.45 21.16
C ALA A 72 -20.04 -17.91 22.60
N LEU A 73 -19.56 -17.02 23.50
CA LEU A 73 -19.46 -17.32 24.95
C LEU A 73 -20.85 -17.42 25.61
N GLU A 74 -21.78 -16.53 25.22
CA GLU A 74 -23.17 -16.58 25.69
C GLU A 74 -23.83 -17.91 25.32
N ALA A 75 -23.70 -18.33 24.04
CA ALA A 75 -24.23 -19.62 23.61
C ALA A 75 -23.66 -20.81 24.40
N ARG A 76 -22.36 -20.79 24.73
CA ARG A 76 -21.71 -21.82 25.55
C ARG A 76 -22.16 -21.76 26.99
N ALA A 77 -22.36 -20.58 27.57
CA ALA A 77 -22.87 -20.40 28.94
C ALA A 77 -24.33 -20.84 29.05
N GLU A 78 -25.14 -20.67 28.02
CA GLU A 78 -26.51 -21.21 27.97
C GLU A 78 -26.53 -22.76 27.95
N GLU A 79 -25.58 -23.39 27.22
CA GLU A 79 -25.42 -24.85 27.19
C GLU A 79 -24.95 -25.42 28.55
N ALA A 80 -24.21 -24.65 29.34
CA ALA A 80 -23.63 -25.04 30.63
C ALA A 80 -23.80 -23.94 31.71
N PRO A 81 -25.02 -23.65 32.18
CA PRO A 81 -25.32 -22.53 33.09
C PRO A 81 -24.59 -22.61 34.44
N GLU A 82 -24.28 -23.80 34.89
CA GLU A 82 -23.56 -24.07 36.17
C GLU A 82 -22.04 -23.86 36.06
N ASN A 83 -21.52 -23.58 34.87
CA ASN A 83 -20.08 -23.36 34.67
C ASN A 83 -19.67 -21.93 35.08
N ALA A 84 -19.17 -21.83 36.33
CA ALA A 84 -18.73 -20.53 36.89
C ALA A 84 -17.61 -19.87 36.10
N HIS A 85 -16.75 -20.64 35.41
CA HIS A 85 -15.69 -20.09 34.56
C HIS A 85 -16.28 -19.36 33.37
N LEU A 86 -17.24 -19.94 32.63
CA LEU A 86 -17.90 -19.29 31.50
C LEU A 86 -18.64 -18.00 31.92
N GLN A 87 -19.31 -18.03 33.06
CA GLN A 87 -19.98 -16.83 33.61
C GLN A 87 -18.96 -15.70 33.91
N ARG A 88 -17.79 -16.09 34.46
CA ARG A 88 -16.70 -15.14 34.68
C ARG A 88 -16.17 -14.55 33.38
N GLN A 89 -16.01 -15.35 32.29
CA GLN A 89 -15.53 -14.88 31.01
C GLN A 89 -16.47 -13.84 30.38
N LEU A 90 -17.78 -13.95 30.54
CA LEU A 90 -18.78 -12.97 30.08
C LEU A 90 -18.62 -11.61 30.79
N VAL A 91 -18.08 -11.57 31.98
CA VAL A 91 -17.75 -10.33 32.69
C VAL A 91 -16.40 -9.80 32.21
N LEU A 92 -15.39 -10.66 32.08
CA LEU A 92 -14.02 -10.30 31.73
C LEU A 92 -13.90 -9.76 30.28
N ILE A 93 -14.81 -10.15 29.38
CA ILE A 93 -14.75 -9.69 27.96
C ILE A 93 -14.80 -8.16 27.81
N HIS A 94 -15.36 -7.46 28.79
CA HIS A 94 -15.36 -5.99 28.78
C HIS A 94 -13.97 -5.40 28.96
N ASN A 95 -13.08 -6.11 29.66
CA ASN A 95 -11.70 -5.73 29.93
C ASN A 95 -10.71 -6.39 28.98
N ALA A 96 -11.20 -7.32 28.12
CA ALA A 96 -10.36 -8.04 27.18
C ALA A 96 -9.71 -7.10 26.16
N GLN A 97 -8.43 -7.33 25.87
CA GLN A 97 -7.63 -6.56 24.94
C GLN A 97 -7.94 -6.98 23.48
N ILE A 98 -9.17 -6.67 23.02
CA ILE A 98 -9.61 -6.85 21.63
C ILE A 98 -9.63 -5.46 21.00
N THR A 99 -8.57 -5.10 20.29
CA THR A 99 -8.27 -3.69 20.01
C THR A 99 -7.49 -3.50 18.70
N THR A 100 -7.27 -2.26 18.28
CA THR A 100 -6.29 -1.95 17.24
C THR A 100 -4.91 -1.73 17.84
N ILE A 101 -3.86 -1.85 17.04
CA ILE A 101 -2.48 -1.62 17.52
C ILE A 101 -2.32 -0.22 18.13
N HIS A 102 -2.88 0.82 17.50
CA HIS A 102 -2.83 2.19 18.04
C HIS A 102 -3.54 2.33 19.39
N SER A 103 -4.66 1.62 19.59
CA SER A 103 -5.35 1.64 20.88
C SER A 103 -4.55 0.89 21.96
N PHE A 104 -3.83 -0.16 21.59
CA PHE A 104 -2.88 -0.83 22.49
C PHE A 104 -1.71 0.10 22.84
N CYS A 105 -1.08 0.75 21.84
CA CYS A 105 -0.04 1.75 22.09
C CYS A 105 -0.53 2.88 23.01
N LEU A 106 -1.72 3.41 22.77
CA LEU A 106 -2.32 4.43 23.63
C LEU A 106 -2.48 3.95 25.09
N GLN A 107 -2.84 2.69 25.29
CA GLN A 107 -2.92 2.12 26.63
C GLN A 107 -1.53 2.02 27.29
N VAL A 108 -0.51 1.58 26.54
CA VAL A 108 0.88 1.55 27.01
C VAL A 108 1.33 2.95 27.44
N LEU A 109 1.08 3.96 26.63
CA LEU A 109 1.43 5.34 26.94
C LEU A 109 0.73 5.83 28.22
N ARG A 110 -0.57 5.58 28.35
CA ARG A 110 -1.34 5.99 29.54
C ARG A 110 -0.90 5.29 30.82
N SER A 111 -0.38 4.08 30.72
CA SER A 111 0.10 3.31 31.87
C SER A 111 1.54 3.70 32.27
N HIS A 112 2.37 4.04 31.30
CA HIS A 112 3.81 4.20 31.48
C HIS A 112 4.35 5.60 31.03
N PHE A 113 3.48 6.60 30.87
CA PHE A 113 3.84 7.96 30.40
C PHE A 113 5.03 8.58 31.16
N HIS A 114 5.20 8.23 32.43
CA HIS A 114 6.26 8.72 33.30
C HIS A 114 7.65 8.27 32.86
N MET A 115 7.76 7.13 32.17
CA MET A 115 9.06 6.58 31.71
C MET A 115 9.72 7.45 30.63
N ILE A 116 8.90 8.13 29.81
CA ILE A 116 9.34 8.99 28.70
C ILE A 116 9.07 10.48 28.96
N GLY A 117 8.68 10.83 30.21
CA GLY A 117 8.38 12.23 30.57
C GLY A 117 7.20 12.84 29.81
N LEU A 118 6.25 12.03 29.35
CA LEU A 118 5.07 12.50 28.63
C LEU A 118 4.04 13.09 29.60
N ASP A 119 3.44 14.23 29.24
CA ASP A 119 2.34 14.80 30.02
C ASP A 119 1.09 13.93 29.92
N PRO A 120 0.52 13.46 31.04
CA PRO A 120 -0.66 12.58 31.01
C PRO A 120 -1.94 13.21 30.43
N GLY A 121 -1.98 14.53 30.32
CA GLY A 121 -3.07 15.27 29.70
C GLY A 121 -3.03 15.35 28.18
N PHE A 122 -2.13 14.62 27.53
CA PHE A 122 -2.03 14.62 26.08
C PHE A 122 -3.32 14.15 25.39
N ARG A 123 -3.57 14.70 24.22
CA ARG A 123 -4.67 14.29 23.34
C ARG A 123 -4.15 13.88 21.96
N ILE A 124 -4.96 13.10 21.26
CA ILE A 124 -4.69 12.78 19.85
C ILE A 124 -5.25 13.94 19.01
N ALA A 125 -4.39 14.55 18.20
CA ALA A 125 -4.79 15.60 17.27
C ALA A 125 -5.61 15.01 16.11
N ASP A 126 -6.55 15.78 15.59
CA ASP A 126 -7.22 15.42 14.35
C ASP A 126 -6.31 15.64 13.12
N GLU A 127 -6.71 15.03 11.99
CA GLU A 127 -5.91 15.06 10.76
C GLU A 127 -5.75 16.49 10.21
N GLY A 128 -6.78 17.32 10.33
CA GLY A 128 -6.75 18.71 9.89
C GLY A 128 -5.80 19.57 10.71
N GLU A 129 -5.82 19.42 12.03
CA GLU A 129 -4.89 20.09 12.94
C GLU A 129 -3.45 19.70 12.64
N MET A 130 -3.19 18.39 12.43
CA MET A 130 -1.86 17.90 12.09
C MET A 130 -1.37 18.35 10.73
N LEU A 131 -2.28 18.48 9.76
CA LEU A 131 -1.92 18.99 8.44
C LEU A 131 -1.42 20.44 8.53
N LEU A 132 -2.16 21.31 9.22
CA LEU A 132 -1.79 22.70 9.42
C LEU A 132 -0.47 22.82 10.19
N LEU A 133 -0.31 22.05 11.27
CA LEU A 133 0.91 22.07 12.07
C LEU A 133 2.14 21.65 11.24
N ARG A 134 2.01 20.61 10.41
CA ARG A 134 3.10 20.17 9.51
C ARG A 134 3.42 21.23 8.47
N GLN A 135 2.44 21.93 7.91
CA GLN A 135 2.66 23.02 6.96
C GLN A 135 3.40 24.20 7.60
N ASP A 136 2.99 24.61 8.81
CA ASP A 136 3.65 25.70 9.54
C ASP A 136 5.11 25.36 9.85
N VAL A 137 5.35 24.15 10.38
CA VAL A 137 6.71 23.70 10.71
C VAL A 137 7.57 23.53 9.46
N LEU A 138 6.99 23.03 8.36
CA LEU A 138 7.70 22.90 7.09
C LEU A 138 8.20 24.26 6.57
N LYS A 139 7.31 25.26 6.61
CA LYS A 139 7.64 26.63 6.23
C LYS A 139 8.74 27.20 7.13
N GLU A 140 8.61 27.08 8.44
CA GLU A 140 9.61 27.53 9.42
C GLU A 140 10.98 26.85 9.22
N THR A 141 11.00 25.55 8.90
CA THR A 141 12.22 24.79 8.66
C THR A 141 12.94 25.26 7.39
N LEU A 142 12.20 25.53 6.33
CA LEU A 142 12.78 26.03 5.08
C LEU A 142 13.22 27.49 5.20
N GLU A 143 12.46 28.35 5.86
CA GLU A 143 12.85 29.76 6.11
C GLU A 143 14.18 29.82 6.83
N GLU A 144 14.39 29.05 7.89
CA GLU A 144 15.68 28.97 8.59
C GLU A 144 16.81 28.45 7.68
N ALA A 145 16.55 27.43 6.87
CA ALA A 145 17.55 26.91 5.95
C ALA A 145 17.98 27.97 4.91
N TYR A 146 17.02 28.77 4.41
CA TYR A 146 17.29 29.89 3.52
C TYR A 146 18.05 31.02 4.23
N GLU A 147 17.71 31.38 5.45
CA GLU A 147 18.42 32.41 6.23
C GLU A 147 19.87 32.00 6.50
N LEU A 148 20.12 30.74 6.87
CA LEU A 148 21.47 30.21 7.05
C LEU A 148 22.24 30.21 5.72
N GLY A 149 21.60 29.87 4.60
CA GLY A 149 22.18 29.87 3.26
C GLY A 149 22.51 31.28 2.73
N ALA A 150 21.76 32.31 3.15
CA ALA A 150 21.97 33.70 2.76
C ALA A 150 23.02 34.42 3.66
N GLY A 151 23.48 33.81 4.76
CA GLY A 151 24.45 34.37 5.68
C GLY A 151 25.85 34.48 5.07
N GLU A 152 26.69 35.33 5.69
CA GLU A 152 28.11 35.56 5.26
C GLU A 152 29.01 34.34 5.55
N VAL A 153 28.55 33.39 6.37
CA VAL A 153 29.31 32.19 6.76
C VAL A 153 28.96 31.04 5.87
N HIS A 154 29.81 30.73 4.88
CA HIS A 154 29.68 29.53 4.07
C HIS A 154 30.15 28.29 4.81
N THR A 155 29.23 27.49 5.29
CA THR A 155 29.51 26.17 5.87
C THR A 155 29.26 25.09 4.81
N THR A 156 29.82 23.89 5.02
CA THR A 156 29.52 22.72 4.17
C THR A 156 28.04 22.48 4.08
N GLU A 157 27.31 22.72 5.15
CA GLU A 157 25.86 22.52 5.21
C GLU A 157 25.08 23.49 4.32
N THR A 158 25.46 24.78 4.33
CA THR A 158 24.84 25.78 3.45
C THR A 158 25.16 25.55 1.97
N GLU A 159 26.36 25.06 1.66
CA GLU A 159 26.74 24.67 0.29
C GLU A 159 25.94 23.45 -0.16
N GLU A 160 25.76 22.43 0.67
CA GLU A 160 24.95 21.24 0.38
C GLU A 160 23.47 21.60 0.18
N PHE A 161 22.92 22.53 0.95
CA PHE A 161 21.57 23.03 0.79
C PHE A 161 21.39 23.79 -0.56
N HIS A 162 22.35 24.61 -0.94
CA HIS A 162 22.31 25.27 -2.25
C HIS A 162 22.33 24.26 -3.41
N GLN A 163 23.14 23.20 -3.32
CA GLN A 163 23.15 22.14 -4.32
C GLN A 163 21.82 21.36 -4.37
N LEU A 164 21.18 21.13 -3.22
CA LEU A 164 19.85 20.55 -3.16
C LEU A 164 18.83 21.41 -3.93
N LEU A 165 18.84 22.75 -3.72
CA LEU A 165 17.97 23.69 -4.41
C LEU A 165 18.23 23.71 -5.92
N GLU A 166 19.50 23.77 -6.34
CA GLU A 166 19.86 23.75 -7.76
C GLU A 166 19.37 22.50 -8.48
N GLN A 167 19.34 21.35 -7.83
CA GLN A 167 18.90 20.08 -8.43
C GLN A 167 17.40 19.87 -8.39
N LEU A 168 16.74 20.17 -7.28
CA LEU A 168 15.30 19.88 -7.10
C LEU A 168 14.41 21.08 -7.37
N ALA A 169 14.91 22.31 -7.23
CA ALA A 169 14.15 23.54 -7.37
C ALA A 169 14.90 24.58 -8.25
N PRO A 170 15.23 24.28 -9.53
CA PRO A 170 16.01 25.18 -10.37
C PRO A 170 15.27 26.48 -10.74
N GLY A 171 14.04 26.65 -10.29
CA GLY A 171 13.19 27.81 -10.51
C GLY A 171 13.01 28.70 -9.28
N LYS A 172 11.83 29.36 -9.23
CA LYS A 172 11.44 30.18 -8.06
C LYS A 172 10.54 29.42 -7.08
N ASP A 173 10.16 28.19 -7.40
CA ASP A 173 9.25 27.35 -6.64
C ASP A 173 10.05 26.22 -5.98
N ASP A 174 9.92 26.10 -4.67
CA ASP A 174 10.56 25.08 -3.85
C ASP A 174 9.64 23.89 -3.52
N GLN A 175 8.47 23.81 -4.16
CA GLN A 175 7.49 22.76 -3.93
C GLN A 175 8.06 21.34 -4.07
N ALA A 176 9.02 21.16 -4.98
CA ALA A 176 9.68 19.87 -5.16
C ALA A 176 10.51 19.47 -3.94
N VAL A 177 11.21 20.43 -3.29
CA VAL A 177 11.96 20.20 -2.05
C VAL A 177 11.00 19.91 -0.90
N GLN A 178 9.91 20.66 -0.77
CA GLN A 178 8.86 20.44 0.23
C GLN A 178 8.27 19.04 0.11
N ASN A 179 7.91 18.63 -1.10
CA ASN A 179 7.37 17.30 -1.37
C ASN A 179 8.38 16.20 -1.05
N ALA A 180 9.65 16.37 -1.44
CA ALA A 180 10.70 15.41 -1.14
C ALA A 180 10.93 15.26 0.38
N LEU A 181 10.97 16.39 1.11
CA LEU A 181 11.11 16.40 2.57
C LEU A 181 9.97 15.62 3.23
N LEU A 182 8.72 15.93 2.87
CA LEU A 182 7.54 15.27 3.44
C LEU A 182 7.47 13.78 3.08
N GLN A 183 7.88 13.39 1.88
CA GLN A 183 7.94 11.98 1.49
C GLN A 183 8.98 11.20 2.28
N VAL A 184 10.20 11.76 2.44
CA VAL A 184 11.26 11.12 3.23
C VAL A 184 10.87 11.06 4.71
N TYR A 185 10.30 12.13 5.26
CA TYR A 185 9.74 12.15 6.61
C TYR A 185 8.70 11.04 6.80
N GLN A 186 7.70 10.99 5.90
CA GLN A 186 6.63 9.98 6.01
C GLN A 186 7.19 8.55 5.92
N PHE A 187 8.18 8.32 5.04
CA PHE A 187 8.80 7.01 4.91
C PHE A 187 9.64 6.64 6.15
N SER A 188 10.36 7.60 6.74
CA SER A 188 11.16 7.37 7.94
C SER A 188 10.32 6.93 9.14
N LEU A 189 9.07 7.38 9.24
CA LEU A 189 8.14 6.96 10.30
C LEU A 189 7.75 5.46 10.23
N GLY A 190 7.99 4.78 9.11
CA GLY A 190 7.85 3.33 9.01
C GLY A 190 9.03 2.56 9.60
N GLN A 191 10.10 3.25 9.96
CA GLN A 191 11.31 2.67 10.56
C GLN A 191 11.24 2.77 12.09
N PRO A 192 11.70 1.76 12.80
CA PRO A 192 11.69 1.78 14.28
C PRO A 192 12.51 2.93 14.87
N TRP A 193 13.63 3.26 14.24
CA TRP A 193 14.54 4.36 14.61
C TRP A 193 14.78 5.25 13.40
N PRO A 194 13.91 6.27 13.18
CA PRO A 194 13.99 7.16 12.01
C PRO A 194 15.35 7.83 11.84
N ASP A 195 15.96 8.30 12.93
CA ASP A 195 17.25 9.00 12.91
C ASP A 195 18.40 8.08 12.45
N GLU A 196 18.41 6.83 12.91
CA GLU A 196 19.40 5.83 12.47
C GLU A 196 19.22 5.49 11.00
N TRP A 197 17.97 5.37 10.56
CA TRP A 197 17.67 5.11 9.15
C TRP A 197 18.13 6.29 8.27
N LEU A 198 17.86 7.53 8.66
CA LEU A 198 18.34 8.73 7.95
C LEU A 198 19.88 8.79 7.92
N ALA A 199 20.53 8.44 9.04
CA ALA A 199 21.99 8.32 9.09
C ALA A 199 22.49 7.21 8.13
N GLY A 200 21.84 6.07 8.10
CA GLY A 200 22.13 4.97 7.17
C GLY A 200 22.00 5.41 5.70
N CYS A 201 20.97 6.19 5.37
CA CYS A 201 20.81 6.76 4.03
C CYS A 201 22.02 7.65 3.65
N ARG A 202 22.51 8.48 4.56
CA ARG A 202 23.73 9.29 4.32
C ARG A 202 24.97 8.44 4.09
N MET A 203 25.15 7.42 4.92
CA MET A 203 26.30 6.50 4.82
C MET A 203 26.31 5.72 3.51
N ALA A 204 25.15 5.31 2.98
CA ALA A 204 25.05 4.59 1.71
C ALA A 204 25.64 5.36 0.52
N TYR A 205 25.71 6.69 0.60
CA TYR A 205 26.28 7.57 -0.42
C TYR A 205 27.72 8.06 -0.08
N CYS A 206 28.32 7.54 0.99
CA CYS A 206 29.72 7.80 1.28
C CYS A 206 30.61 6.86 0.47
N ARG A 207 31.68 7.41 -0.11
CA ARG A 207 32.68 6.59 -0.79
C ARG A 207 33.40 5.72 0.24
N PRO A 208 33.45 4.39 0.04
CA PRO A 208 34.20 3.53 0.96
C PRO A 208 35.68 3.82 0.92
N ASP A 209 36.35 3.73 2.06
CA ASP A 209 37.80 3.77 2.14
C ASP A 209 38.39 2.57 1.36
N LYS A 210 39.47 2.80 0.60
CA LYS A 210 40.01 1.85 -0.39
C LYS A 210 40.50 0.50 0.16
N GLU A 211 40.47 0.29 1.46
CA GLU A 211 40.99 -0.93 2.10
C GLU A 211 39.92 -1.93 2.58
N GLU A 212 38.65 -1.57 2.59
CA GLU A 212 37.58 -2.50 2.96
C GLU A 212 36.85 -3.06 1.74
N THR A 213 36.58 -4.36 1.75
CA THR A 213 35.65 -5.02 0.82
C THR A 213 34.22 -4.52 1.12
N THR A 214 33.91 -3.33 0.65
CA THR A 214 32.58 -2.75 0.83
C THR A 214 31.57 -3.55 0.02
N PRO A 215 30.44 -3.93 0.60
CA PRO A 215 29.39 -4.59 -0.16
C PRO A 215 28.94 -3.69 -1.32
N GLU A 216 28.71 -4.30 -2.45
CA GLU A 216 28.21 -3.62 -3.64
C GLU A 216 26.90 -2.88 -3.31
N PRO A 217 26.75 -1.61 -3.71
CA PRO A 217 25.53 -0.83 -3.40
C PRO A 217 24.25 -1.57 -3.82
N ASP A 218 23.20 -1.44 -3.07
CA ASP A 218 21.93 -2.13 -3.31
C ASP A 218 21.35 -1.90 -4.70
N TRP A 219 21.51 -0.67 -5.24
CA TRP A 219 21.06 -0.34 -6.58
C TRP A 219 21.79 -1.14 -7.65
N VAL A 220 23.09 -1.45 -7.46
CA VAL A 220 23.88 -2.27 -8.39
C VAL A 220 23.37 -3.69 -8.39
N ARG A 221 23.14 -4.27 -7.19
CA ARG A 221 22.55 -5.61 -7.06
C ARG A 221 21.17 -5.68 -7.69
N PHE A 222 20.36 -4.64 -7.49
CA PHE A 222 19.04 -4.54 -8.10
C PHE A 222 19.14 -4.45 -9.63
N ALA A 223 20.01 -3.60 -10.17
CA ALA A 223 20.21 -3.46 -11.61
C ALA A 223 20.62 -4.77 -12.27
N VAL A 224 21.53 -5.53 -11.64
CA VAL A 224 21.93 -6.87 -12.14
C VAL A 224 20.75 -7.83 -12.10
N LYS A 225 20.01 -7.90 -10.98
CA LYS A 225 18.87 -8.81 -10.82
C LYS A 225 17.76 -8.49 -11.83
N ASP A 226 17.39 -7.23 -11.98
CA ASP A 226 16.34 -6.80 -12.91
C ASP A 226 16.76 -7.00 -14.37
N THR A 227 18.01 -6.68 -14.72
CA THR A 227 18.56 -6.96 -16.05
C THR A 227 18.49 -8.44 -16.39
N LYS A 228 18.93 -9.34 -15.50
CA LYS A 228 18.87 -10.79 -15.72
C LYS A 228 17.44 -11.29 -15.91
N ARG A 229 16.47 -10.72 -15.19
CA ARG A 229 15.05 -11.02 -15.36
C ARG A 229 14.56 -10.63 -16.75
N VAL A 230 14.81 -9.38 -17.18
CA VAL A 230 14.41 -8.91 -18.52
C VAL A 230 15.09 -9.75 -19.61
N LEU A 231 16.36 -10.09 -19.45
CA LEU A 231 17.07 -10.96 -20.41
C LEU A 231 16.45 -12.36 -20.50
N ALA A 232 15.92 -12.90 -19.39
CA ALA A 232 15.23 -14.19 -19.40
C ALA A 232 13.91 -14.11 -20.18
N ASP A 233 13.11 -13.07 -19.95
CA ASP A 233 11.84 -12.83 -20.67
C ASP A 233 12.12 -12.65 -22.18
N VAL A 234 13.08 -11.80 -22.53
CA VAL A 234 13.50 -11.54 -23.91
C VAL A 234 13.97 -12.81 -24.60
N ARG A 235 14.71 -13.68 -23.88
CA ARG A 235 15.14 -14.98 -24.43
C ARG A 235 13.96 -15.86 -24.83
N GLU A 236 12.95 -15.98 -23.97
CA GLU A 236 11.75 -16.76 -24.27
C GLU A 236 10.96 -16.17 -25.47
N GLU A 237 10.85 -14.84 -25.56
CA GLU A 237 10.24 -14.19 -26.72
C GLU A 237 11.01 -14.48 -28.03
N ILE A 238 12.34 -14.47 -28.00
CA ILE A 238 13.17 -14.81 -29.16
C ILE A 238 12.95 -16.28 -29.55
N LEU A 239 12.95 -17.19 -28.60
CA LEU A 239 12.70 -18.61 -28.85
C LEU A 239 11.30 -18.81 -29.48
N TYR A 240 10.29 -18.11 -28.97
CA TYR A 240 8.96 -18.12 -29.57
C TYR A 240 8.97 -17.57 -31.02
N ALA A 241 9.67 -16.46 -31.27
CA ALA A 241 9.80 -15.91 -32.62
C ALA A 241 10.52 -16.89 -33.56
N ILE A 242 11.50 -17.65 -33.09
CA ILE A 242 12.16 -18.72 -33.87
C ILE A 242 11.16 -19.82 -34.20
N THR A 243 10.32 -20.24 -33.25
CA THR A 243 9.28 -21.27 -33.54
C THR A 243 8.29 -20.81 -34.62
N LEU A 244 7.90 -19.52 -34.59
CA LEU A 244 7.07 -18.93 -35.64
C LEU A 244 7.78 -18.91 -37.01
N CYS A 245 9.09 -18.63 -37.03
CA CYS A 245 9.87 -18.68 -38.27
C CYS A 245 9.92 -20.08 -38.89
N GLN A 246 9.92 -21.14 -38.05
CA GLN A 246 9.98 -22.52 -38.44
C GLN A 246 8.62 -23.18 -38.69
N ALA A 247 7.52 -22.49 -38.34
CA ALA A 247 6.17 -22.99 -38.54
C ALA A 247 5.82 -23.13 -40.02
N GLU A 248 4.76 -23.89 -40.34
CA GLU A 248 4.21 -23.98 -41.68
C GLU A 248 3.74 -22.56 -42.13
N HIS A 249 4.21 -22.15 -43.29
CA HIS A 249 4.05 -20.78 -43.81
C HIS A 249 4.75 -19.67 -43.00
N GLY A 250 5.66 -20.02 -42.06
CA GLY A 250 6.42 -19.08 -41.24
C GLY A 250 7.49 -18.30 -42.05
N PRO A 251 7.90 -17.13 -41.54
CA PRO A 251 8.92 -16.30 -42.19
C PRO A 251 10.34 -16.83 -41.99
N TYR A 252 10.64 -18.05 -42.54
CA TYR A 252 11.90 -18.73 -42.42
C TYR A 252 13.12 -17.85 -42.74
N MET A 253 12.94 -16.84 -43.59
CA MET A 253 14.01 -15.91 -43.97
C MET A 253 14.42 -14.99 -42.79
N TYR A 254 13.68 -14.94 -41.68
CA TYR A 254 14.01 -14.19 -40.48
C TYR A 254 14.72 -15.01 -39.42
N GLU A 255 14.72 -16.37 -39.53
CA GLU A 255 15.26 -17.29 -38.54
C GLU A 255 16.70 -16.94 -38.15
N LYS A 256 17.58 -16.71 -39.16
CA LYS A 256 18.97 -16.36 -38.90
C LYS A 256 19.11 -15.09 -38.07
N ALA A 257 18.28 -14.05 -38.32
CA ALA A 257 18.33 -12.81 -37.54
C ALA A 257 17.87 -13.04 -36.09
N MET A 258 16.90 -13.92 -35.88
CA MET A 258 16.46 -14.30 -34.53
C MET A 258 17.50 -15.15 -33.79
N GLN A 259 18.21 -16.06 -34.49
CA GLN A 259 19.31 -16.82 -33.91
C GLN A 259 20.50 -15.92 -33.52
N ASP A 260 20.81 -14.90 -34.35
CA ASP A 260 21.86 -13.93 -34.03
C ASP A 260 21.44 -13.06 -32.79
N ASP A 261 20.17 -12.69 -32.70
CA ASP A 261 19.61 -11.95 -31.54
C ASP A 261 19.65 -12.86 -30.28
N LEU A 262 19.35 -14.18 -30.39
CA LEU A 262 19.45 -15.12 -29.29
C LEU A 262 20.89 -15.23 -28.76
N ALA A 263 21.86 -15.39 -29.66
CA ALA A 263 23.27 -15.49 -29.27
C ALA A 263 23.79 -14.23 -28.57
N MET A 264 23.29 -13.05 -28.98
CA MET A 264 23.55 -11.78 -28.29
C MET A 264 22.97 -11.77 -26.87
N VAL A 265 21.74 -12.19 -26.68
CA VAL A 265 21.09 -12.24 -25.36
C VAL A 265 21.75 -13.27 -24.46
N GLU A 266 22.13 -14.44 -24.98
CA GLU A 266 22.87 -15.46 -24.22
C GLU A 266 24.24 -14.94 -23.76
N THR A 267 24.91 -14.13 -24.58
CA THR A 267 26.16 -13.45 -24.20
C THR A 267 25.92 -12.46 -23.04
N LEU A 268 24.83 -11.70 -23.07
CA LEU A 268 24.44 -10.80 -21.98
C LEU A 268 24.09 -11.57 -20.71
N GLN A 269 23.38 -12.69 -20.81
CA GLN A 269 23.01 -13.53 -19.67
C GLN A 269 24.21 -14.20 -18.97
N ALA A 270 25.27 -14.46 -19.72
CA ALA A 270 26.51 -15.05 -19.18
C ALA A 270 27.31 -14.10 -18.28
N ALA A 271 27.03 -12.80 -18.32
CA ALA A 271 27.67 -11.81 -17.46
C ALA A 271 27.07 -11.88 -16.04
N ASP A 272 27.90 -12.02 -15.01
CA ASP A 272 27.46 -12.20 -13.62
C ASP A 272 27.57 -10.94 -12.76
N SER A 273 28.31 -9.94 -13.21
CA SER A 273 28.51 -8.69 -12.49
C SER A 273 28.00 -7.48 -13.29
N TYR A 274 27.70 -6.39 -12.59
CA TYR A 274 27.31 -5.13 -13.22
C TYR A 274 28.33 -4.63 -14.25
N ARG A 275 29.64 -4.73 -13.93
CA ARG A 275 30.73 -4.33 -14.85
C ARG A 275 30.81 -5.19 -16.10
N GLU A 276 30.55 -6.48 -15.99
CA GLU A 276 30.50 -7.40 -17.12
C GLU A 276 29.27 -7.12 -18.00
N LEU A 277 28.09 -6.91 -17.39
CA LEU A 277 26.88 -6.51 -18.10
C LEU A 277 27.07 -5.17 -18.84
N ALA A 278 27.66 -4.17 -18.19
CA ALA A 278 27.94 -2.89 -18.82
C ALA A 278 28.87 -3.03 -20.04
N LYS A 279 29.93 -3.84 -19.93
CA LYS A 279 30.83 -4.15 -21.07
C LYS A 279 30.09 -4.89 -22.18
N ALA A 280 29.26 -5.86 -21.84
CA ALA A 280 28.49 -6.62 -22.82
C ALA A 280 27.45 -5.73 -23.53
N PHE A 281 26.72 -4.86 -22.80
CA PHE A 281 25.82 -3.89 -23.38
C PHE A 281 26.51 -2.81 -24.24
N ALA A 282 27.75 -2.45 -23.92
CA ALA A 282 28.53 -1.50 -24.74
C ALA A 282 28.86 -2.03 -26.14
N VAL A 283 29.03 -3.34 -26.28
CA VAL A 283 29.33 -3.99 -27.57
C VAL A 283 28.08 -4.61 -28.21
N SER A 284 27.00 -4.83 -27.46
CA SER A 284 25.72 -5.28 -27.99
C SER A 284 24.95 -4.10 -28.64
N GLY A 285 24.16 -4.37 -29.64
CA GLY A 285 23.33 -3.34 -30.29
C GLY A 285 23.46 -3.31 -31.81
N THR A 286 24.27 -4.21 -32.36
CA THR A 286 24.31 -4.43 -33.81
C THR A 286 23.37 -5.57 -34.17
N TYR A 287 22.20 -5.23 -34.67
CA TYR A 287 21.18 -6.21 -35.05
C TYR A 287 21.31 -6.61 -36.52
N THR A 288 21.28 -7.91 -36.81
CA THR A 288 21.22 -8.40 -38.18
C THR A 288 19.96 -7.91 -38.87
N ARG A 289 20.06 -7.35 -40.08
CA ARG A 289 18.90 -6.86 -40.83
C ARG A 289 18.00 -8.03 -41.23
N LEU A 290 16.69 -7.84 -41.06
CA LEU A 290 15.71 -8.81 -41.56
C LEU A 290 15.79 -8.87 -43.10
N SER A 291 15.66 -10.08 -43.62
CA SER A 291 15.71 -10.34 -45.06
C SER A 291 14.56 -9.61 -45.77
N THR A 292 14.86 -8.98 -46.90
CA THR A 292 13.84 -8.34 -47.76
C THR A 292 13.26 -9.30 -48.79
N LYS A 293 13.61 -10.60 -48.74
CA LYS A 293 13.10 -11.62 -49.63
C LYS A 293 11.58 -11.66 -49.59
N LYS A 294 10.96 -11.65 -50.73
CA LYS A 294 9.50 -11.81 -50.88
C LYS A 294 9.25 -13.28 -51.25
N ASP A 295 8.35 -13.93 -50.53
CA ASP A 295 7.95 -15.30 -50.76
C ASP A 295 6.45 -15.38 -50.49
N GLU A 296 5.67 -15.77 -51.51
CA GLU A 296 4.22 -15.82 -51.45
C GLU A 296 3.70 -16.99 -50.60
N SER A 297 4.55 -17.94 -50.29
CA SER A 297 4.20 -19.08 -49.41
C SER A 297 4.20 -18.70 -47.93
N VAL A 298 4.75 -17.53 -47.57
CA VAL A 298 4.88 -17.04 -46.20
C VAL A 298 3.62 -16.26 -45.77
N SER A 299 3.05 -16.59 -44.63
CA SER A 299 1.92 -15.85 -44.05
C SER A 299 2.33 -14.41 -43.72
N LYS A 300 1.51 -13.47 -44.19
CA LYS A 300 1.72 -12.04 -43.88
C LYS A 300 1.57 -11.78 -42.40
N GLU A 301 0.59 -12.40 -41.75
CA GLU A 301 0.26 -12.28 -40.34
C GLU A 301 1.43 -12.79 -39.44
N GLN A 302 1.95 -13.98 -39.70
CA GLN A 302 3.11 -14.51 -38.96
C GLN A 302 4.37 -13.67 -39.16
N LYS A 303 4.52 -13.10 -40.36
CA LYS A 303 5.63 -12.19 -40.66
C LYS A 303 5.54 -10.89 -39.86
N GLU A 304 4.36 -10.28 -39.78
CA GLU A 304 4.08 -9.09 -38.98
C GLU A 304 4.29 -9.40 -37.50
N GLN A 305 3.79 -10.53 -37.01
CA GLN A 305 3.96 -10.96 -35.61
C GLN A 305 5.45 -11.10 -35.21
N VAL A 306 6.29 -11.71 -36.03
CA VAL A 306 7.74 -11.80 -35.75
C VAL A 306 8.40 -10.42 -35.76
N GLN A 307 7.96 -9.51 -36.64
CA GLN A 307 8.48 -8.15 -36.68
C GLN A 307 8.11 -7.35 -35.42
N GLU A 308 6.87 -7.49 -34.95
CA GLU A 308 6.38 -6.84 -33.71
C GLU A 308 7.11 -7.39 -32.47
N LEU A 309 7.21 -8.74 -32.33
CA LEU A 309 7.99 -9.35 -31.25
C LEU A 309 9.44 -8.82 -31.25
N ARG A 310 10.08 -8.80 -32.40
CA ARG A 310 11.45 -8.30 -32.50
C ARG A 310 11.58 -6.81 -32.16
N ALA A 311 10.59 -6.01 -32.49
CA ALA A 311 10.56 -4.59 -32.10
C ALA A 311 10.47 -4.46 -30.57
N GLY A 312 9.56 -5.20 -29.93
CA GLY A 312 9.42 -5.26 -28.48
C GLY A 312 10.71 -5.71 -27.77
N ILE A 313 11.37 -6.76 -28.28
CA ILE A 313 12.67 -7.22 -27.78
C ILE A 313 13.72 -6.12 -27.79
N LYS A 314 13.81 -5.38 -28.91
CA LYS A 314 14.77 -4.27 -29.04
C LYS A 314 14.47 -3.13 -28.08
N ASP A 315 13.21 -2.81 -27.92
CA ASP A 315 12.75 -1.74 -27.01
C ASP A 315 13.02 -2.14 -25.54
N ALA A 316 12.79 -3.40 -25.16
CA ALA A 316 13.11 -3.90 -23.83
C ALA A 316 14.62 -3.81 -23.52
N LEU A 317 15.48 -4.27 -24.45
CA LEU A 317 16.94 -4.18 -24.30
C LEU A 317 17.43 -2.72 -24.29
N ALA A 318 16.86 -1.86 -25.11
CA ALA A 318 17.16 -0.43 -25.13
C ALA A 318 16.76 0.25 -23.82
N SER A 319 15.61 -0.11 -23.27
CA SER A 319 15.13 0.39 -21.99
C SER A 319 16.08 0.03 -20.85
N VAL A 320 16.50 -1.24 -20.73
CA VAL A 320 17.49 -1.68 -19.73
C VAL A 320 18.80 -0.91 -19.87
N ARG A 321 19.26 -0.72 -21.12
CA ARG A 321 20.49 0.03 -21.37
C ARG A 321 20.38 1.48 -20.93
N VAL A 322 19.28 2.16 -21.24
CA VAL A 322 19.05 3.55 -20.85
C VAL A 322 18.86 3.69 -19.33
N GLN A 323 18.28 2.69 -18.68
CA GLN A 323 18.00 2.73 -17.27
C GLN A 323 19.25 2.44 -16.40
N TYR A 324 20.07 1.45 -16.78
CA TYR A 324 21.15 0.97 -15.93
C TYR A 324 22.56 1.11 -16.53
N PHE A 325 22.71 1.21 -17.85
CA PHE A 325 24.00 1.15 -18.54
C PHE A 325 24.17 2.33 -19.52
N TYR A 326 23.66 3.51 -19.15
CA TYR A 326 23.69 4.69 -20.02
C TYR A 326 25.06 5.38 -20.09
N ASP A 327 25.96 5.09 -19.14
CA ASP A 327 27.32 5.60 -19.13
C ASP A 327 28.31 4.48 -18.67
N ARG A 328 29.58 4.80 -18.62
CA ARG A 328 30.62 3.89 -18.11
C ARG A 328 30.40 3.64 -16.60
N PRO A 329 30.66 2.43 -16.10
CA PRO A 329 30.48 2.09 -14.68
C PRO A 329 31.15 3.07 -13.72
N GLU A 330 32.37 3.52 -14.06
CA GLU A 330 33.14 4.47 -13.23
C GLU A 330 32.45 5.86 -13.15
N ALA A 331 31.89 6.35 -14.27
CA ALA A 331 31.16 7.61 -14.30
C ALA A 331 29.84 7.54 -13.54
N LEU A 332 29.13 6.41 -13.63
CA LEU A 332 27.90 6.16 -12.88
C LEU A 332 28.18 6.08 -11.38
N GLU A 333 29.26 5.41 -10.99
CA GLU A 333 29.71 5.35 -9.60
C GLU A 333 30.07 6.75 -9.07
N GLU A 334 30.78 7.58 -9.85
CA GLU A 334 31.08 8.97 -9.49
C GLU A 334 29.79 9.80 -9.32
N THR A 335 28.83 9.66 -10.23
CA THR A 335 27.55 10.37 -10.17
C THR A 335 26.74 9.91 -8.95
N PHE A 336 26.74 8.63 -8.63
CA PHE A 336 26.08 8.11 -7.43
C PHE A 336 26.62 8.74 -6.16
N TYR A 337 27.94 8.75 -5.94
CA TYR A 337 28.53 9.36 -4.76
C TYR A 337 28.42 10.88 -4.76
N ALA A 338 28.46 11.53 -5.93
CA ALA A 338 28.23 12.97 -6.02
C ALA A 338 26.81 13.35 -5.60
N SER A 339 25.79 12.53 -5.90
CA SER A 339 24.40 12.77 -5.47
C SER A 339 24.22 12.66 -3.95
N GLY A 340 25.19 12.09 -3.23
CA GLY A 340 25.21 12.03 -1.78
C GLY A 340 25.13 13.41 -1.09
N VAL A 341 25.56 14.47 -1.77
CA VAL A 341 25.41 15.85 -1.27
C VAL A 341 23.93 16.21 -1.08
N VAL A 342 23.11 15.91 -2.08
CA VAL A 342 21.66 16.17 -2.04
C VAL A 342 20.98 15.32 -0.96
N VAL A 343 21.37 14.05 -0.85
CA VAL A 343 20.83 13.15 0.19
C VAL A 343 21.19 13.65 1.59
N ARG A 344 22.42 14.12 1.80
CA ARG A 344 22.83 14.69 3.10
C ARG A 344 22.04 15.95 3.45
N ALA A 345 21.90 16.87 2.50
CA ALA A 345 21.12 18.09 2.70
C ALA A 345 19.65 17.77 3.01
N LEU A 346 19.02 16.91 2.21
CA LEU A 346 17.63 16.55 2.39
C LEU A 346 17.38 15.84 3.73
N THR A 347 18.20 14.86 4.10
CA THR A 347 18.05 14.12 5.37
C THR A 347 18.24 15.01 6.58
N ARG A 348 19.15 15.99 6.55
CA ARG A 348 19.29 16.98 7.63
C ARG A 348 18.06 17.89 7.74
N LEU A 349 17.49 18.32 6.61
CA LEU A 349 16.22 19.06 6.64
C LEU A 349 15.09 18.26 7.27
N VAL A 350 15.02 16.96 6.96
CA VAL A 350 14.04 16.06 7.57
C VAL A 350 14.26 15.95 9.07
N GLU A 351 15.49 15.76 9.55
CA GLU A 351 15.82 15.72 10.99
C GLU A 351 15.37 17.01 11.69
N ARG A 352 15.73 18.19 11.16
CA ARG A 352 15.30 19.48 11.70
C ARG A 352 13.78 19.63 11.73
N PHE A 353 13.13 19.22 10.66
CA PHE A 353 11.65 19.23 10.59
C PHE A 353 11.05 18.34 11.67
N MET A 354 11.58 17.13 11.88
CA MET A 354 11.11 16.19 12.91
C MET A 354 11.30 16.75 14.31
N GLU A 355 12.45 17.35 14.62
CA GLU A 355 12.75 18.01 15.90
C GLU A 355 11.75 19.12 16.19
N LYS A 356 11.57 20.07 15.26
CA LYS A 356 10.62 21.17 15.39
C LYS A 356 9.16 20.71 15.51
N LEU A 357 8.78 19.72 14.71
CA LEU A 357 7.44 19.18 14.79
C LEU A 357 7.16 18.53 16.14
N THR A 358 8.16 17.82 16.69
CA THR A 358 8.08 17.22 18.02
C THR A 358 7.96 18.29 19.11
N GLU A 359 8.73 19.39 19.03
CA GLU A 359 8.63 20.51 19.96
C GLU A 359 7.25 21.16 19.90
N LYS A 360 6.74 21.46 18.70
CA LYS A 360 5.39 22.06 18.52
C LYS A 360 4.28 21.15 19.03
N LYS A 361 4.37 19.84 18.82
CA LYS A 361 3.43 18.86 19.39
C LYS A 361 3.48 18.87 20.92
N ARG A 362 4.68 18.93 21.51
CA ARG A 362 4.85 19.01 22.97
C ARG A 362 4.27 20.30 23.55
N GLU A 363 4.52 21.46 22.91
CA GLU A 363 3.94 22.74 23.31
C GLU A 363 2.40 22.72 23.35
N LYS A 364 1.79 22.04 22.37
CA LYS A 364 0.33 21.89 22.25
C LYS A 364 -0.25 20.71 23.02
N ASN A 365 0.62 19.88 23.60
CA ASN A 365 0.28 18.62 24.27
C ASN A 365 -0.55 17.69 23.40
N VAL A 366 -0.14 17.51 22.13
CA VAL A 366 -0.81 16.68 21.14
C VAL A 366 0.11 15.59 20.60
N LEU A 367 -0.48 14.45 20.22
CA LEU A 367 0.18 13.34 19.55
C LEU A 367 -0.59 12.98 18.28
N ASP A 368 0.10 12.49 17.27
CA ASP A 368 -0.51 11.81 16.13
C ASP A 368 -0.40 10.28 16.25
N PHE A 369 -0.91 9.56 15.26
CA PHE A 369 -0.90 8.09 15.28
C PHE A 369 0.50 7.49 15.22
N SER A 370 1.43 8.13 14.50
CA SER A 370 2.83 7.68 14.44
C SER A 370 3.53 7.87 15.78
N ASP A 371 3.23 8.96 16.49
CA ASP A 371 3.77 9.18 17.83
C ASP A 371 3.33 8.07 18.80
N LEU A 372 2.07 7.59 18.68
CA LEU A 372 1.60 6.49 19.53
C LEU A 372 2.47 5.24 19.38
N GLU A 373 2.85 4.90 18.15
CA GLU A 373 3.68 3.73 17.87
C GLU A 373 5.12 3.95 18.36
N HIS A 374 5.75 5.06 18.01
CA HIS A 374 7.15 5.32 18.36
C HIS A 374 7.36 5.51 19.87
N LEU A 375 6.47 6.24 20.55
CA LEU A 375 6.56 6.41 22.00
C LEU A 375 6.25 5.10 22.75
N ALA A 376 5.34 4.27 22.24
CA ALA A 376 5.11 2.94 22.79
C ALA A 376 6.33 2.03 22.56
N LEU A 377 7.01 2.13 21.41
CA LEU A 377 8.26 1.43 21.15
C LEU A 377 9.35 1.87 22.13
N GLU A 378 9.50 3.17 22.38
CA GLU A 378 10.46 3.73 23.35
C GLU A 378 10.23 3.20 24.77
N ILE A 379 8.96 3.02 25.19
CA ILE A 379 8.61 2.43 26.48
C ILE A 379 8.92 0.93 26.51
N LEU A 380 8.60 0.20 25.44
CA LEU A 380 8.59 -1.26 25.45
C LEU A 380 9.92 -1.89 25.02
N VAL A 381 10.76 -1.15 24.32
CA VAL A 381 12.00 -1.68 23.74
C VAL A 381 13.21 -0.88 24.20
N VAL A 382 14.22 -1.57 24.67
CA VAL A 382 15.57 -1.00 24.89
C VAL A 382 16.41 -1.32 23.68
N HIS A 383 16.95 -0.28 23.05
CA HIS A 383 17.86 -0.37 21.90
C HIS A 383 19.18 0.27 22.26
N ASP A 384 20.24 -0.52 22.39
CA ASP A 384 21.57 -0.09 22.74
C ASP A 384 22.65 -0.90 22.00
N GLU A 385 23.90 -0.70 22.34
CA GLU A 385 25.05 -1.41 21.75
C GLU A 385 24.97 -2.94 21.90
N THR A 386 24.19 -3.45 22.84
CA THR A 386 23.97 -4.90 23.07
C THR A 386 22.86 -5.47 22.19
N GLY A 387 22.12 -4.61 21.49
CA GLY A 387 21.04 -4.95 20.58
C GLY A 387 19.65 -4.54 21.07
N ILE A 388 18.65 -5.19 20.51
CA ILE A 388 17.24 -4.92 20.80
C ILE A 388 16.74 -5.87 21.90
N GLN A 389 16.21 -5.31 22.99
CA GLN A 389 15.73 -6.07 24.14
C GLN A 389 14.38 -5.52 24.63
N ALA A 390 13.57 -6.43 25.23
CA ALA A 390 12.33 -6.03 25.88
C ALA A 390 12.62 -5.22 27.17
N SER A 391 11.93 -4.12 27.36
CA SER A 391 12.03 -3.29 28.57
C SER A 391 11.35 -3.98 29.78
N PRO A 392 11.55 -3.48 31.00
CA PRO A 392 10.78 -3.95 32.16
C PRO A 392 9.27 -3.80 31.98
N ALA A 393 8.78 -2.73 31.35
CA ALA A 393 7.37 -2.54 31.06
C ALA A 393 6.85 -3.58 30.07
N ALA A 394 7.63 -3.92 29.02
CA ALA A 394 7.27 -4.99 28.11
C ALA A 394 7.20 -6.36 28.78
N MET A 395 8.08 -6.60 29.76
CA MET A 395 8.05 -7.84 30.55
C MET A 395 6.77 -7.99 31.37
N GLU A 396 6.21 -6.90 31.91
CA GLU A 396 4.92 -6.91 32.60
C GLU A 396 3.79 -7.38 31.66
N TYR A 397 3.75 -6.85 30.45
CA TYR A 397 2.78 -7.30 29.43
C TYR A 397 3.03 -8.75 28.98
N ALA A 398 4.29 -9.16 28.83
CA ALA A 398 4.64 -10.53 28.46
C ALA A 398 4.23 -11.57 29.53
N GLU A 399 4.19 -11.19 30.81
CA GLU A 399 3.65 -12.02 31.90
C GLU A 399 2.11 -12.01 31.90
N GLN A 400 1.50 -10.92 31.43
CA GLN A 400 0.04 -10.81 31.36
C GLN A 400 -0.54 -11.66 30.24
N PHE A 401 0.06 -11.62 29.03
CA PHE A 401 -0.53 -12.22 27.83
C PHE A 401 -0.08 -13.67 27.62
N GLU A 402 -1.05 -14.59 27.65
CA GLU A 402 -0.85 -16.00 27.33
C GLU A 402 -0.70 -16.22 25.82
N GLU A 403 -1.44 -15.47 25.00
CA GLU A 403 -1.33 -15.51 23.54
C GLU A 403 -1.59 -14.13 22.94
N ILE A 404 -0.79 -13.76 21.91
CA ILE A 404 -0.92 -12.55 21.14
C ILE A 404 -1.42 -12.94 19.75
N MET A 405 -2.60 -12.46 19.38
CA MET A 405 -3.28 -12.77 18.13
C MET A 405 -3.35 -11.53 17.24
N ILE A 406 -2.84 -11.65 16.02
CA ILE A 406 -2.75 -10.54 15.06
C ILE A 406 -3.56 -10.91 13.83
N ASP A 407 -4.64 -10.19 13.58
CA ASP A 407 -5.44 -10.30 12.36
C ASP A 407 -4.91 -9.36 11.27
N GLU A 408 -5.04 -9.75 10.01
CA GLU A 408 -4.52 -9.05 8.83
C GLU A 408 -3.02 -8.71 8.94
N TYR A 409 -2.23 -9.69 9.39
CA TYR A 409 -0.79 -9.52 9.68
C TYR A 409 0.04 -9.00 8.50
N GLN A 410 -0.39 -9.21 7.24
CA GLN A 410 0.26 -8.69 6.04
C GLN A 410 0.27 -7.15 5.95
N ASP A 411 -0.55 -6.48 6.76
CA ASP A 411 -0.64 -5.02 6.80
C ASP A 411 0.15 -4.39 7.96
N SER A 412 0.91 -5.19 8.72
CA SER A 412 1.77 -4.72 9.80
C SER A 412 3.02 -4.02 9.27
N ASN A 413 3.55 -3.05 10.02
CA ASN A 413 4.82 -2.38 9.77
C ASN A 413 5.93 -2.86 10.74
N LEU A 414 7.18 -2.40 10.51
CA LEU A 414 8.33 -2.78 11.33
C LEU A 414 8.21 -2.33 12.79
N VAL A 415 7.65 -1.15 13.04
CA VAL A 415 7.44 -0.60 14.39
C VAL A 415 6.47 -1.47 15.16
N GLN A 416 5.33 -1.80 14.55
CA GLN A 416 4.30 -2.67 15.12
C GLN A 416 4.83 -4.07 15.41
N GLU A 417 5.63 -4.63 14.50
CA GLU A 417 6.27 -5.94 14.69
C GLU A 417 7.16 -5.94 15.92
N LEU A 418 7.98 -4.91 16.13
CA LEU A 418 8.85 -4.81 17.30
C LEU A 418 8.06 -4.63 18.61
N ILE A 419 7.02 -3.78 18.60
CA ILE A 419 6.12 -3.62 19.75
C ILE A 419 5.51 -4.95 20.16
N LEU A 420 4.92 -5.67 19.20
CA LEU A 420 4.26 -6.95 19.49
C LEU A 420 5.27 -8.06 19.87
N ASN A 421 6.48 -8.03 19.30
CA ASN A 421 7.54 -8.95 19.69
C ASN A 421 8.03 -8.70 21.12
N SER A 422 8.15 -7.43 21.55
CA SER A 422 8.64 -7.09 22.88
C SER A 422 7.73 -7.56 24.00
N VAL A 423 6.41 -7.63 23.75
CA VAL A 423 5.40 -8.09 24.72
C VAL A 423 5.06 -9.58 24.59
N ALA A 424 5.77 -10.31 23.71
CA ALA A 424 5.60 -11.74 23.48
C ALA A 424 6.59 -12.58 24.32
N GLY A 425 6.30 -13.84 24.55
CA GLY A 425 7.32 -14.88 24.79
C GLY A 425 7.59 -15.30 26.23
N ARG A 426 6.95 -14.77 27.27
CA ARG A 426 7.34 -15.11 28.65
C ARG A 426 6.31 -15.79 29.56
N GLY A 427 5.09 -16.01 29.10
CA GLY A 427 4.07 -16.68 29.95
C GLY A 427 4.28 -18.17 30.11
N ARG A 428 4.55 -18.91 29.05
CA ARG A 428 4.74 -20.37 29.02
C ARG A 428 5.77 -20.87 28.02
N GLY A 429 6.68 -20.01 27.56
CA GLY A 429 7.65 -20.31 26.54
C GLY A 429 7.70 -19.20 25.50
N GLU A 430 8.74 -19.21 24.68
CA GLU A 430 9.00 -18.13 23.71
C GLU A 430 8.03 -18.09 22.51
N ALA A 431 7.02 -18.99 22.46
CA ALA A 431 6.19 -19.24 21.29
C ALA A 431 4.69 -19.05 21.60
N ASN A 432 4.24 -17.78 21.67
CA ASN A 432 2.85 -17.44 21.98
C ASN A 432 2.21 -16.47 20.97
N ARG A 433 2.74 -16.38 19.74
CA ARG A 433 2.19 -15.49 18.70
C ARG A 433 1.36 -16.28 17.71
N PHE A 434 0.17 -15.78 17.45
CA PHE A 434 -0.74 -16.25 16.41
C PHE A 434 -0.99 -15.14 15.42
N MET A 435 -0.54 -15.33 14.18
CA MET A 435 -0.66 -14.35 13.10
C MET A 435 -1.52 -14.96 12.00
N VAL A 436 -2.50 -14.21 11.52
CA VAL A 436 -3.35 -14.62 10.40
C VAL A 436 -3.41 -13.51 9.37
N GLY A 437 -3.30 -13.89 8.10
CA GLY A 437 -3.32 -12.94 7.00
C GLY A 437 -3.25 -13.60 5.63
N ASP A 438 -3.21 -12.77 4.60
CA ASP A 438 -3.02 -13.17 3.21
C ASP A 438 -2.15 -12.13 2.50
N VAL A 439 -0.91 -12.47 2.20
CA VAL A 439 0.02 -11.55 1.52
C VAL A 439 -0.54 -11.02 0.19
N LYS A 440 -1.40 -11.79 -0.50
CA LYS A 440 -2.08 -11.38 -1.74
C LYS A 440 -3.09 -10.24 -1.53
N GLN A 441 -3.50 -10.00 -0.27
CA GLN A 441 -4.42 -8.94 0.14
C GLN A 441 -3.69 -7.74 0.77
N SER A 442 -2.36 -7.69 0.76
CA SER A 442 -1.60 -6.53 1.21
C SER A 442 -1.77 -5.37 0.23
N ILE A 443 -2.60 -4.39 0.61
CA ILE A 443 -2.93 -3.21 -0.20
C ILE A 443 -2.62 -1.89 0.53
N TYR A 444 -1.97 -1.97 1.71
CA TYR A 444 -1.70 -0.81 2.57
C TYR A 444 -0.22 -0.39 2.59
N ARG A 445 0.56 -0.73 1.55
CA ARG A 445 1.97 -0.31 1.44
C ARG A 445 2.15 1.22 1.50
N PHE A 446 1.16 1.98 1.01
CA PHE A 446 1.12 3.44 1.14
C PHE A 446 0.92 3.93 2.59
N ARG A 447 0.57 3.04 3.51
CA ARG A 447 0.53 3.26 4.97
C ARG A 447 1.72 2.61 5.67
N LEU A 448 2.82 2.39 4.96
CA LEU A 448 4.06 1.79 5.44
C LEU A 448 3.94 0.32 5.87
N ALA A 449 2.88 -0.39 5.47
CA ALA A 449 2.81 -1.83 5.64
C ALA A 449 4.01 -2.52 4.99
N CYS A 450 4.57 -3.51 5.69
CA CYS A 450 5.75 -4.27 5.27
C CYS A 450 5.38 -5.75 5.07
N PRO A 451 4.83 -6.13 3.89
CA PRO A 451 4.45 -7.51 3.61
C PRO A 451 5.63 -8.48 3.64
N GLU A 452 6.86 -7.98 3.55
CA GLU A 452 8.09 -8.74 3.69
C GLU A 452 8.17 -9.47 5.04
N LEU A 453 7.60 -8.90 6.11
CA LEU A 453 7.49 -9.54 7.44
C LEU A 453 6.64 -10.84 7.38
N PHE A 454 5.56 -10.79 6.62
CA PHE A 454 4.73 -11.97 6.38
C PHE A 454 5.49 -13.01 5.54
N LEU A 455 6.13 -12.58 4.47
CA LEU A 455 6.87 -13.45 3.53
C LEU A 455 8.04 -14.16 4.21
N GLU A 456 8.79 -13.47 5.07
CA GLU A 456 9.87 -14.08 5.85
C GLU A 456 9.34 -15.24 6.69
N LYS A 457 8.26 -15.02 7.46
CA LYS A 457 7.65 -16.05 8.29
C LYS A 457 7.00 -17.16 7.45
N TYR A 458 6.41 -16.79 6.31
CA TYR A 458 5.84 -17.75 5.36
C TYR A 458 6.88 -18.74 4.84
N GLN A 459 8.13 -18.29 4.63
CA GLN A 459 9.23 -19.12 4.19
C GLN A 459 9.84 -19.94 5.34
N THR A 460 10.08 -19.30 6.50
CA THR A 460 10.86 -19.88 7.59
C THR A 460 10.07 -20.76 8.56
N TYR A 461 8.77 -20.51 8.79
CA TYR A 461 7.97 -21.20 9.83
C TYR A 461 7.65 -22.67 9.52
N ARG A 462 7.98 -23.16 8.35
CA ARG A 462 7.93 -24.62 8.05
C ARG A 462 9.13 -25.39 8.62
N GLU A 463 10.25 -24.71 8.84
CA GLU A 463 11.53 -25.31 9.20
C GLU A 463 11.88 -25.17 10.70
N LEU A 464 11.26 -24.21 11.39
CA LEU A 464 11.52 -23.93 12.81
C LEU A 464 10.74 -24.87 13.73
N GLU A 465 11.42 -25.41 14.76
CA GLU A 465 10.79 -26.34 15.73
C GLU A 465 9.69 -25.66 16.58
N ASN A 466 9.87 -24.39 16.94
CA ASN A 466 8.95 -23.61 17.78
C ASN A 466 7.93 -22.79 16.96
N ALA A 467 7.86 -23.00 15.67
CA ALA A 467 6.93 -22.30 14.78
C ALA A 467 6.13 -23.28 13.91
N CYS A 468 5.05 -22.80 13.33
CA CYS A 468 4.20 -23.57 12.44
C CYS A 468 3.52 -22.67 11.43
N ARG A 469 3.58 -23.03 10.15
CA ARG A 469 2.78 -22.44 9.10
C ARG A 469 1.60 -23.36 8.77
N ILE A 470 0.39 -22.79 8.72
CA ILE A 470 -0.85 -23.49 8.35
C ILE A 470 -1.49 -22.72 7.19
N ASP A 471 -1.75 -23.41 6.07
CA ASP A 471 -2.31 -22.80 4.88
C ASP A 471 -3.81 -23.12 4.80
N LEU A 472 -4.66 -22.10 4.67
CA LEU A 472 -6.11 -22.23 4.47
C LEU A 472 -6.48 -21.84 3.03
N HIS A 473 -6.47 -22.83 2.12
CA HIS A 473 -6.67 -22.59 0.68
C HIS A 473 -8.15 -22.53 0.26
N LYS A 474 -9.07 -23.07 1.06
CA LYS A 474 -10.48 -23.19 0.67
C LYS A 474 -11.23 -21.88 0.88
N ASN A 475 -11.90 -21.42 -0.17
CA ASN A 475 -12.79 -20.26 -0.13
C ASN A 475 -14.25 -20.72 0.06
N PHE A 476 -14.92 -20.22 1.10
CA PHE A 476 -16.31 -20.51 1.43
C PHE A 476 -17.25 -19.34 1.08
N ARG A 477 -16.74 -18.26 0.53
CA ARG A 477 -17.46 -17.02 0.22
C ARG A 477 -17.99 -16.99 -1.21
N SER A 478 -17.15 -17.39 -2.14
CA SER A 478 -17.38 -17.21 -3.58
C SER A 478 -17.69 -18.52 -4.30
N ARG A 479 -18.43 -18.42 -5.40
CA ARG A 479 -18.66 -19.55 -6.32
C ARG A 479 -17.37 -19.94 -7.05
N SER A 480 -17.30 -21.20 -7.52
CA SER A 480 -16.15 -21.72 -8.26
C SER A 480 -15.81 -20.87 -9.49
N GLU A 481 -16.82 -20.42 -10.23
CA GLU A 481 -16.65 -19.64 -11.46
C GLU A 481 -15.90 -18.31 -11.20
N VAL A 482 -16.16 -17.65 -10.06
CA VAL A 482 -15.44 -16.45 -9.64
C VAL A 482 -13.99 -16.79 -9.29
N LEU A 483 -13.77 -17.89 -8.56
CA LEU A 483 -12.43 -18.31 -8.15
C LEU A 483 -11.59 -18.73 -9.36
N ASP A 484 -12.19 -19.44 -10.31
CA ASP A 484 -11.52 -19.86 -11.53
C ASP A 484 -11.10 -18.66 -12.38
N GLY A 485 -11.98 -17.65 -12.50
CA GLY A 485 -11.64 -16.39 -13.20
C GLY A 485 -10.52 -15.62 -12.52
N VAL A 486 -10.53 -15.53 -11.19
CA VAL A 486 -9.46 -14.91 -10.41
C VAL A 486 -8.15 -15.67 -10.57
N ASN A 487 -8.17 -17.00 -10.42
CA ASN A 487 -7.00 -17.86 -10.59
C ASN A 487 -6.38 -17.73 -11.99
N GLU A 488 -7.21 -17.68 -13.04
CA GLU A 488 -6.73 -17.57 -14.42
C GLU A 488 -5.99 -16.25 -14.67
N ILE A 489 -6.52 -15.14 -14.14
CA ILE A 489 -5.86 -13.83 -14.27
C ILE A 489 -4.57 -13.78 -13.46
N PHE A 490 -4.62 -14.13 -12.16
CA PHE A 490 -3.46 -13.98 -11.29
C PHE A 490 -2.33 -14.96 -11.59
N ARG A 491 -2.62 -16.13 -12.13
CA ARG A 491 -1.60 -17.06 -12.64
C ARG A 491 -0.75 -16.45 -13.75
N GLN A 492 -1.31 -15.53 -14.53
CA GLN A 492 -0.61 -14.87 -15.63
C GLN A 492 0.17 -13.63 -15.18
N ILE A 493 -0.35 -12.88 -14.20
CA ILE A 493 0.20 -11.55 -13.86
C ILE A 493 0.93 -11.51 -12.51
N MET A 494 0.62 -12.41 -11.55
CA MET A 494 1.24 -12.37 -10.23
C MET A 494 2.51 -13.23 -10.19
N THR A 495 3.63 -12.55 -10.07
CA THR A 495 4.96 -13.15 -9.98
C THR A 495 5.65 -12.69 -8.71
N GLU A 496 6.80 -13.29 -8.36
CA GLU A 496 7.62 -12.84 -7.23
C GLU A 496 7.96 -11.35 -7.32
N ASN A 497 8.21 -10.83 -8.53
CA ASN A 497 8.53 -9.42 -8.74
C ASN A 497 7.30 -8.49 -8.72
N LEU A 498 6.12 -8.97 -9.10
CA LEU A 498 4.89 -8.18 -9.18
C LEU A 498 3.88 -8.51 -8.08
N GLY A 499 4.17 -9.26 -7.10
CA GLY A 499 3.22 -9.60 -6.05
C GLY A 499 3.91 -10.16 -4.81
N GLY A 500 5.24 -10.27 -4.87
CA GLY A 500 6.05 -10.82 -3.80
C GLY A 500 5.97 -12.34 -3.67
N ILE A 501 5.10 -13.00 -4.44
CA ILE A 501 4.94 -14.47 -4.45
C ILE A 501 4.73 -15.00 -5.86
N VAL A 502 5.09 -16.26 -6.06
CA VAL A 502 4.69 -17.01 -7.26
C VAL A 502 3.26 -17.52 -7.07
N TYR A 503 2.37 -17.24 -8.03
CA TYR A 503 0.98 -17.70 -7.97
C TYR A 503 0.87 -19.15 -8.45
N ASP A 504 1.31 -20.05 -7.60
CA ASP A 504 1.33 -21.50 -7.83
C ASP A 504 0.11 -22.21 -7.18
N LYS A 505 0.18 -23.51 -7.06
CA LYS A 505 -0.87 -24.33 -6.44
C LYS A 505 -1.11 -23.99 -4.96
N ASP A 506 -0.09 -23.51 -4.26
CA ASP A 506 -0.18 -23.11 -2.84
C ASP A 506 -0.81 -21.71 -2.70
N ALA A 507 -0.74 -20.86 -3.72
CA ALA A 507 -1.33 -19.52 -3.75
C ALA A 507 -2.75 -19.47 -4.32
N MET A 508 -3.16 -20.46 -5.13
CA MET A 508 -4.46 -20.53 -5.79
C MET A 508 -5.62 -20.65 -4.78
N LEU A 509 -6.79 -20.16 -5.23
CA LEU A 509 -8.04 -20.26 -4.49
C LEU A 509 -8.79 -21.54 -4.88
N TYR A 510 -9.26 -22.29 -3.87
CA TYR A 510 -10.02 -23.53 -4.07
C TYR A 510 -11.44 -23.41 -3.53
N PRO A 511 -12.48 -23.91 -4.23
CA PRO A 511 -13.84 -23.87 -3.71
C PRO A 511 -13.99 -24.73 -2.45
N GLY A 512 -14.50 -24.12 -1.37
CA GLY A 512 -14.77 -24.77 -0.10
C GLY A 512 -16.26 -24.96 0.20
N ALA A 513 -17.12 -24.19 -0.48
CA ALA A 513 -18.57 -24.25 -0.31
C ALA A 513 -19.24 -24.77 -1.59
N VAL A 514 -20.36 -25.48 -1.37
CA VAL A 514 -21.26 -25.89 -2.44
C VAL A 514 -22.46 -24.94 -2.40
N PHE A 515 -22.65 -24.20 -3.48
CA PHE A 515 -23.80 -23.31 -3.63
C PHE A 515 -24.92 -24.07 -4.34
N ALA A 516 -26.19 -23.80 -3.95
CA ALA A 516 -27.33 -24.37 -4.62
C ALA A 516 -27.28 -24.04 -6.12
N LEU A 517 -27.52 -25.04 -6.97
CA LEU A 517 -27.65 -24.85 -8.41
C LEU A 517 -28.96 -24.12 -8.67
N ASP A 518 -28.90 -23.09 -9.52
CA ASP A 518 -30.08 -22.49 -10.09
C ASP A 518 -30.67 -23.46 -11.13
N SER A 519 -31.99 -23.51 -11.23
CA SER A 519 -32.68 -24.29 -12.24
C SER A 519 -32.49 -23.78 -13.68
N GLY A 520 -31.78 -22.68 -13.87
CA GLY A 520 -31.38 -22.14 -15.16
C GLY A 520 -29.94 -22.53 -15.50
N GLU A 521 -29.73 -23.15 -16.63
CA GLU A 521 -28.47 -23.71 -17.12
C GLU A 521 -27.34 -22.70 -17.41
N ALA A 522 -27.52 -21.41 -17.15
CA ALA A 522 -26.49 -20.38 -17.43
C ALA A 522 -25.35 -20.45 -16.44
N ARG A 523 -24.19 -20.91 -16.88
CA ARG A 523 -22.92 -20.70 -16.19
C ARG A 523 -22.71 -19.20 -15.98
N ARG A 524 -22.48 -18.80 -14.73
CA ARG A 524 -22.21 -17.41 -14.34
C ARG A 524 -20.72 -17.14 -14.42
N LEU A 525 -20.18 -17.17 -15.63
CA LEU A 525 -18.77 -16.92 -15.86
C LEU A 525 -18.46 -15.42 -15.64
N PRO A 526 -17.26 -15.11 -15.15
CA PRO A 526 -16.75 -13.75 -15.23
C PRO A 526 -16.75 -13.25 -16.66
N GLU A 527 -17.17 -12.00 -16.86
CA GLU A 527 -17.24 -11.35 -18.15
C GLU A 527 -16.15 -10.29 -18.24
N PHE A 528 -15.45 -10.25 -19.36
CA PHE A 528 -14.49 -9.21 -19.69
C PHE A 528 -15.08 -8.29 -20.74
N LEU A 529 -15.33 -7.03 -20.38
CA LEU A 529 -15.90 -6.02 -21.26
C LEU A 529 -14.79 -5.11 -21.75
N LEU A 530 -14.56 -5.08 -23.05
CA LEU A 530 -13.61 -4.19 -23.70
C LEU A 530 -14.36 -3.01 -24.31
N LEU A 531 -13.98 -1.80 -23.94
CA LEU A 531 -14.56 -0.56 -24.43
C LEU A 531 -13.50 0.25 -25.19
N ASP A 532 -13.83 0.63 -26.40
CA ASP A 532 -13.11 1.67 -27.15
C ASP A 532 -13.90 2.99 -27.04
N PRO A 533 -13.44 3.97 -26.27
CA PRO A 533 -14.20 5.20 -26.05
C PRO A 533 -14.24 6.13 -27.27
N GLU A 534 -13.43 5.85 -28.32
CA GLU A 534 -13.26 6.75 -29.50
C GLU A 534 -12.93 8.19 -29.05
N ASP A 535 -13.83 9.16 -29.37
CA ASP A 535 -13.70 10.58 -28.99
C ASP A 535 -14.47 10.97 -27.73
N GLN A 536 -15.01 9.99 -26.97
CA GLN A 536 -15.79 10.22 -25.74
C GLN A 536 -14.86 10.31 -24.51
N ASP A 537 -15.37 10.95 -23.45
CA ASP A 537 -14.70 10.87 -22.16
C ASP A 537 -14.67 9.43 -21.66
N LYS A 538 -13.48 8.95 -21.36
CA LYS A 538 -13.24 7.54 -20.96
C LYS A 538 -14.04 7.14 -19.72
N GLN A 539 -14.13 8.03 -18.74
CA GLN A 539 -14.80 7.74 -17.46
C GLN A 539 -16.32 7.67 -17.65
N GLU A 540 -16.88 8.61 -18.42
CA GLU A 540 -18.30 8.59 -18.74
C GLU A 540 -18.70 7.37 -19.58
N ALA A 541 -17.90 7.01 -20.58
CA ALA A 541 -18.15 5.87 -21.44
C ALA A 541 -18.15 4.55 -20.64
N GLU A 542 -17.17 4.39 -19.73
CA GLU A 542 -17.11 3.23 -18.85
C GLU A 542 -18.28 3.18 -17.86
N ALA A 543 -18.63 4.31 -17.24
CA ALA A 543 -19.79 4.41 -16.34
C ALA A 543 -21.11 4.08 -17.04
N ARG A 544 -21.31 4.52 -18.29
CA ARG A 544 -22.49 4.17 -19.12
C ARG A 544 -22.55 2.69 -19.44
N LEU A 545 -21.42 2.09 -19.80
CA LEU A 545 -21.35 0.64 -20.07
C LEU A 545 -21.74 -0.17 -18.83
N VAL A 546 -21.19 0.19 -17.67
CA VAL A 546 -21.54 -0.44 -16.39
C VAL A 546 -23.02 -0.23 -16.07
N GLY A 547 -23.56 0.98 -16.26
CA GLY A 547 -24.97 1.28 -16.06
C GLY A 547 -25.91 0.43 -16.92
N MET A 548 -25.57 0.22 -18.20
CA MET A 548 -26.33 -0.66 -19.10
C MET A 548 -26.34 -2.12 -18.61
N GLN A 549 -25.18 -2.62 -18.14
CA GLN A 549 -25.10 -3.97 -17.57
C GLN A 549 -25.98 -4.10 -16.31
N ILE A 550 -25.93 -3.11 -15.42
CA ILE A 550 -26.77 -3.07 -14.22
C ILE A 550 -28.26 -3.13 -14.58
N GLN A 551 -28.70 -2.32 -15.55
CA GLN A 551 -30.10 -2.30 -15.99
C GLN A 551 -30.58 -3.66 -16.59
N GLN A 552 -29.69 -4.37 -17.27
CA GLN A 552 -29.98 -5.71 -17.79
C GLN A 552 -30.10 -6.76 -16.69
N MET A 553 -29.31 -6.63 -15.62
CA MET A 553 -29.24 -7.64 -14.55
C MET A 553 -30.29 -7.45 -13.47
N VAL A 554 -30.63 -6.20 -13.12
CA VAL A 554 -31.62 -5.91 -12.06
C VAL A 554 -33.01 -6.40 -12.46
N GLY A 555 -33.64 -7.12 -11.55
CA GLY A 555 -34.98 -7.71 -11.76
C GLY A 555 -34.98 -9.04 -12.53
N SER A 556 -33.93 -9.39 -13.27
CA SER A 556 -33.80 -10.59 -14.07
C SER A 556 -32.81 -11.62 -13.53
N PHE A 557 -31.63 -11.14 -13.07
CA PHE A 557 -30.58 -12.02 -12.62
C PHE A 557 -30.90 -12.65 -11.26
N PRO A 558 -30.83 -13.98 -11.09
CA PRO A 558 -31.16 -14.61 -9.82
C PRO A 558 -30.05 -14.54 -8.81
N VAL A 559 -30.34 -14.03 -7.61
CA VAL A 559 -29.44 -13.92 -6.45
C VAL A 559 -29.93 -14.83 -5.33
N TRP A 560 -29.02 -15.58 -4.71
CA TRP A 560 -29.32 -16.43 -3.56
C TRP A 560 -29.56 -15.58 -2.30
N ASP A 561 -30.73 -15.74 -1.70
CA ASP A 561 -31.06 -15.12 -0.41
C ASP A 561 -30.91 -16.18 0.69
N ALA A 562 -29.81 -16.06 1.46
CA ALA A 562 -29.51 -17.02 2.52
C ALA A 562 -30.56 -17.04 3.64
N LYS A 563 -31.24 -15.92 3.94
CA LYS A 563 -32.29 -15.84 4.97
C LYS A 563 -33.55 -16.57 4.55
N ARG A 564 -33.84 -16.57 3.24
CA ARG A 564 -35.02 -17.22 2.67
C ARG A 564 -34.74 -18.62 2.14
N SER A 565 -33.46 -19.00 2.06
CA SER A 565 -32.96 -20.22 1.42
C SER A 565 -33.57 -20.41 0.01
N ALA A 566 -33.68 -19.34 -0.76
CA ALA A 566 -34.30 -19.33 -2.09
C ALA A 566 -33.63 -18.27 -2.99
N TYR A 567 -33.74 -18.46 -4.29
CA TYR A 567 -33.35 -17.43 -5.25
C TYR A 567 -34.42 -16.33 -5.35
N ARG A 568 -33.95 -15.10 -5.49
CA ARG A 568 -34.77 -13.92 -5.81
C ARG A 568 -34.17 -13.11 -6.94
N PRO A 569 -34.95 -12.26 -7.62
CA PRO A 569 -34.40 -11.30 -8.57
C PRO A 569 -33.38 -10.37 -7.92
N MET A 570 -32.34 -9.99 -8.68
CA MET A 570 -31.32 -9.04 -8.27
C MET A 570 -31.93 -7.67 -8.01
N ALA A 571 -31.45 -7.01 -6.96
CA ALA A 571 -31.73 -5.62 -6.64
C ALA A 571 -30.45 -4.79 -6.69
N TYR A 572 -30.53 -3.47 -6.82
CA TYR A 572 -29.36 -2.58 -6.87
C TYR A 572 -28.40 -2.78 -5.68
N ARG A 573 -28.91 -3.06 -4.49
CA ARG A 573 -28.11 -3.34 -3.28
C ARG A 573 -27.23 -4.60 -3.36
N ASP A 574 -27.44 -5.44 -4.35
CA ASP A 574 -26.66 -6.66 -4.55
C ASP A 574 -25.43 -6.44 -5.42
N ILE A 575 -25.23 -5.20 -5.90
CA ILE A 575 -24.19 -4.82 -6.85
C ILE A 575 -23.19 -3.90 -6.16
N VAL A 576 -21.90 -4.16 -6.37
CA VAL A 576 -20.78 -3.32 -5.93
C VAL A 576 -19.90 -3.02 -7.12
N ILE A 577 -19.52 -1.74 -7.27
CA ILE A 577 -18.55 -1.28 -8.26
C ILE A 577 -17.23 -1.00 -7.52
N LEU A 578 -16.15 -1.67 -7.95
CA LEU A 578 -14.80 -1.48 -7.40
C LEU A 578 -13.96 -0.71 -8.43
N LEU A 579 -13.39 0.41 -8.01
CA LEU A 579 -12.54 1.27 -8.83
C LEU A 579 -11.11 1.25 -8.29
N ARG A 580 -10.12 1.41 -9.18
CA ARG A 580 -8.70 1.52 -8.78
C ARG A 580 -8.44 2.77 -7.96
N THR A 581 -9.12 3.87 -8.28
CA THR A 581 -9.10 5.13 -7.54
C THR A 581 -10.51 5.70 -7.45
N VAL A 582 -10.84 6.27 -6.30
CA VAL A 582 -12.15 6.87 -6.05
C VAL A 582 -12.18 8.32 -6.53
N SER A 583 -11.05 9.04 -6.40
CA SER A 583 -10.95 10.47 -6.74
C SER A 583 -11.21 10.71 -8.23
N GLY A 584 -12.19 11.54 -8.55
CA GLY A 584 -12.61 11.90 -9.90
C GLY A 584 -13.50 10.84 -10.59
N TRP A 585 -13.29 9.54 -10.30
CA TRP A 585 -14.08 8.47 -10.91
C TRP A 585 -15.44 8.27 -10.24
N ALA A 586 -15.47 8.30 -8.91
CA ALA A 586 -16.72 8.03 -8.18
C ALA A 586 -17.77 9.11 -8.42
N GLU A 587 -17.37 10.35 -8.62
CA GLU A 587 -18.24 11.48 -8.95
C GLU A 587 -18.87 11.27 -10.32
N THR A 588 -18.05 11.02 -11.36
CA THR A 588 -18.52 10.73 -12.72
C THR A 588 -19.44 9.51 -12.76
N PHE A 589 -19.06 8.42 -12.07
CA PHE A 589 -19.94 7.23 -11.97
C PHE A 589 -21.25 7.55 -11.27
N GLY A 590 -21.22 8.34 -10.15
CA GLY A 590 -22.41 8.75 -9.43
C GLY A 590 -23.38 9.58 -10.29
N GLU A 591 -22.85 10.55 -11.05
CA GLU A 591 -23.61 11.38 -11.97
C GLU A 591 -24.23 10.57 -13.10
N VAL A 592 -23.43 9.83 -13.83
CA VAL A 592 -23.90 9.02 -14.98
C VAL A 592 -24.92 7.96 -14.55
N LEU A 593 -24.68 7.25 -13.44
CA LEU A 593 -25.63 6.25 -12.96
C LEU A 593 -26.93 6.89 -12.48
N SER A 594 -26.86 8.06 -11.83
CA SER A 594 -28.05 8.82 -11.42
C SER A 594 -28.87 9.29 -12.62
N ASP A 595 -28.22 9.78 -13.69
CA ASP A 595 -28.88 10.17 -14.93
C ASP A 595 -29.58 8.99 -15.63
N MET A 596 -29.00 7.78 -15.46
CA MET A 596 -29.61 6.55 -15.94
C MET A 596 -30.73 5.99 -15.01
N GLY A 597 -31.05 6.70 -13.92
CA GLY A 597 -32.06 6.29 -12.92
C GLY A 597 -31.59 5.13 -12.03
N ILE A 598 -30.30 4.89 -11.90
CA ILE A 598 -29.71 3.86 -11.06
C ILE A 598 -29.29 4.48 -9.72
N PRO A 599 -29.90 4.07 -8.58
CA PRO A 599 -29.50 4.58 -7.27
C PRO A 599 -28.07 4.11 -6.94
N CYS A 600 -27.18 5.05 -6.71
CA CYS A 600 -25.78 4.84 -6.41
C CYS A 600 -25.41 5.50 -5.10
N PHE A 601 -24.55 4.87 -4.31
CA PHE A 601 -23.94 5.44 -3.10
C PHE A 601 -22.44 5.39 -3.22
N THR A 602 -21.81 6.57 -3.12
CA THR A 602 -20.36 6.70 -3.07
C THR A 602 -19.94 7.14 -1.67
N GLY A 603 -19.00 6.46 -1.05
CA GLY A 603 -18.46 6.80 0.28
C GLY A 603 -17.55 8.04 0.28
N SER A 604 -17.38 8.70 -0.87
CA SER A 604 -16.52 9.89 -1.00
C SER A 604 -17.25 11.12 -0.47
N GLN A 605 -16.64 11.78 0.51
CA GLN A 605 -17.03 13.13 0.97
C GLN A 605 -16.18 14.23 0.30
N LYS A 606 -15.41 13.90 -0.74
CA LYS A 606 -14.63 14.89 -1.49
C LYS A 606 -15.57 15.73 -2.34
N GLY A 607 -15.31 17.02 -2.40
CA GLY A 607 -16.13 17.96 -3.17
C GLY A 607 -16.86 19.02 -2.33
N TYR A 608 -16.97 18.88 -1.00
CA TYR A 608 -17.63 19.86 -0.16
C TYR A 608 -17.08 21.27 -0.38
N PHE A 609 -15.76 21.44 -0.32
CA PHE A 609 -15.11 22.73 -0.57
C PHE A 609 -15.02 23.12 -2.05
N SER A 610 -15.30 22.19 -2.98
CA SER A 610 -15.38 22.45 -4.42
C SER A 610 -16.78 22.86 -4.85
N ALA A 611 -17.80 22.60 -4.03
CA ALA A 611 -19.17 22.99 -4.31
C ALA A 611 -19.28 24.51 -4.48
N VAL A 612 -20.01 24.95 -5.51
CA VAL A 612 -20.12 26.37 -5.88
C VAL A 612 -20.65 27.20 -4.71
N GLU A 613 -21.58 26.67 -3.95
CA GLU A 613 -22.17 27.28 -2.78
C GLU A 613 -21.14 27.54 -1.69
N VAL A 614 -20.31 26.53 -1.39
CA VAL A 614 -19.26 26.62 -0.37
C VAL A 614 -18.16 27.57 -0.82
N ARG A 615 -17.72 27.48 -2.08
CA ARG A 615 -16.72 28.40 -2.67
C ARG A 615 -17.24 29.84 -2.67
N THR A 616 -18.53 30.05 -2.91
CA THR A 616 -19.14 31.38 -2.85
C THR A 616 -19.09 31.96 -1.43
N VAL A 617 -19.38 31.15 -0.41
CA VAL A 617 -19.27 31.56 0.99
C VAL A 617 -17.84 31.85 1.40
N LEU A 618 -16.88 30.99 0.99
CA LEU A 618 -15.45 31.21 1.23
C LEU A 618 -14.98 32.51 0.56
N ALA A 619 -15.28 32.71 -0.71
CA ALA A 619 -14.97 33.96 -1.41
C ALA A 619 -15.59 35.19 -0.71
N TYR A 620 -16.78 35.06 -0.14
CA TYR A 620 -17.39 36.12 0.65
C TYR A 620 -16.63 36.43 1.96
N LEU A 621 -16.14 35.39 2.65
CA LEU A 621 -15.30 35.56 3.83
C LEU A 621 -13.94 36.18 3.47
N GLU A 622 -13.34 35.79 2.36
CA GLU A 622 -12.09 36.38 1.81
C GLU A 622 -12.27 37.88 1.49
N VAL A 623 -13.43 38.27 0.93
CA VAL A 623 -13.74 39.67 0.65
C VAL A 623 -13.96 40.47 1.94
N LEU A 624 -14.54 39.85 3.00
CA LEU A 624 -14.69 40.49 4.31
C LEU A 624 -13.35 40.73 4.98
N ASP A 625 -12.40 39.78 4.84
CA ASP A 625 -11.05 39.91 5.37
C ASP A 625 -10.25 40.95 4.54
N ASN A 626 -10.26 40.83 3.21
CA ASN A 626 -9.57 41.74 2.32
C ASN A 626 -10.35 42.01 1.03
N PRO A 627 -11.04 43.17 0.92
CA PRO A 627 -11.91 43.49 -0.20
C PRO A 627 -11.19 43.80 -1.50
N VAL A 628 -9.87 43.99 -1.48
CA VAL A 628 -9.09 44.34 -2.69
C VAL A 628 -8.62 43.12 -3.50
N GLN A 629 -9.12 41.94 -3.18
CA GLN A 629 -8.88 40.73 -3.95
C GLN A 629 -9.87 40.59 -5.10
N ASP A 630 -9.38 40.77 -6.34
CA ASP A 630 -10.23 40.88 -7.54
C ASP A 630 -11.05 39.60 -7.81
N ILE A 631 -10.46 38.40 -7.66
CA ILE A 631 -11.13 37.14 -7.96
C ILE A 631 -12.25 36.82 -6.95
N PRO A 632 -12.01 36.82 -5.64
CA PRO A 632 -13.07 36.61 -4.64
C PRO A 632 -14.18 37.67 -4.77
N LEU A 633 -13.84 38.95 -4.97
CA LEU A 633 -14.79 40.01 -5.14
C LEU A 633 -15.70 39.79 -6.37
N ALA A 634 -15.14 39.50 -7.51
CA ALA A 634 -15.89 39.18 -8.73
C ALA A 634 -16.79 37.95 -8.56
N ALA A 635 -16.28 36.89 -7.89
CA ALA A 635 -17.05 35.68 -7.58
C ALA A 635 -18.28 35.98 -6.69
N VAL A 636 -18.10 36.78 -5.63
CA VAL A 636 -19.21 37.20 -4.76
C VAL A 636 -20.22 38.06 -5.49
N MET A 637 -19.78 39.05 -6.27
CA MET A 637 -20.67 39.92 -7.04
C MET A 637 -21.48 39.14 -8.08
N ARG A 638 -20.89 38.15 -8.73
CA ARG A 638 -21.56 37.27 -9.70
C ARG A 638 -22.56 36.31 -9.05
N SER A 639 -22.32 35.95 -7.81
CA SER A 639 -23.12 34.96 -7.08
C SER A 639 -24.55 35.49 -6.78
N PRO A 640 -25.48 34.61 -6.31
CA PRO A 640 -26.78 35.03 -5.82
C PRO A 640 -26.71 36.06 -4.68
N ILE A 641 -25.59 36.20 -3.98
CA ILE A 641 -25.38 37.18 -2.92
C ILE A 641 -25.27 38.59 -3.51
N GLY A 642 -24.47 38.75 -4.58
CA GLY A 642 -24.25 40.04 -5.28
C GLY A 642 -25.26 40.31 -6.39
N GLY A 643 -25.72 39.30 -7.10
CA GLY A 643 -26.73 39.38 -8.15
C GLY A 643 -26.32 40.09 -9.44
N PHE A 644 -25.02 40.33 -9.67
CA PHE A 644 -24.53 40.98 -10.89
C PHE A 644 -24.39 39.98 -12.04
N SER A 645 -24.78 40.41 -13.25
CA SER A 645 -24.50 39.61 -14.46
C SER A 645 -23.06 39.80 -14.94
N ASP A 646 -22.56 38.82 -15.73
CA ASP A 646 -21.22 38.89 -16.35
C ASP A 646 -21.05 40.19 -17.17
N GLU A 647 -22.12 40.61 -17.86
CA GLU A 647 -22.13 41.84 -18.64
C GLU A 647 -22.01 43.10 -17.75
N ALA A 648 -22.65 43.08 -16.60
CA ALA A 648 -22.56 44.18 -15.62
C ALA A 648 -21.15 44.30 -15.04
N LEU A 649 -20.51 43.16 -14.70
CA LEU A 649 -19.15 43.14 -14.20
C LEU A 649 -18.13 43.59 -15.29
N ALA A 650 -18.31 43.16 -16.54
CA ALA A 650 -17.50 43.60 -17.64
C ALA A 650 -17.63 45.12 -17.91
N LYS A 651 -18.85 45.69 -17.82
CA LYS A 651 -19.09 47.14 -17.90
C LYS A 651 -18.40 47.91 -16.79
N LEU A 652 -18.52 47.42 -15.55
CA LEU A 652 -17.83 47.99 -14.39
C LEU A 652 -16.31 48.02 -14.61
N ARG A 653 -15.72 46.91 -15.07
CA ARG A 653 -14.29 46.82 -15.31
C ARG A 653 -13.83 47.74 -16.46
N SER A 654 -14.64 47.91 -17.52
CA SER A 654 -14.31 48.74 -18.69
C SER A 654 -14.61 50.22 -18.47
N ALA A 655 -15.36 50.60 -17.50
CA ALA A 655 -15.73 52.01 -17.20
C ALA A 655 -14.65 52.78 -16.43
N SER A 656 -13.66 52.07 -15.85
CA SER A 656 -12.58 52.68 -15.05
C SER A 656 -11.21 52.17 -15.51
N GLU A 657 -10.23 53.05 -15.48
CA GLU A 657 -8.82 52.76 -15.76
C GLU A 657 -8.05 52.24 -14.54
N GLU A 658 -8.75 52.15 -13.37
CA GLU A 658 -8.15 51.69 -12.15
C GLU A 658 -7.62 50.26 -12.26
N ARG A 659 -6.48 49.98 -11.60
CA ARG A 659 -5.78 48.71 -11.72
C ARG A 659 -6.51 47.57 -11.01
N ARG A 660 -7.11 47.86 -9.84
CA ARG A 660 -7.83 46.87 -9.01
C ARG A 660 -9.30 46.94 -9.28
N PHE A 661 -9.96 45.77 -9.27
CA PHE A 661 -11.40 45.70 -9.49
C PHE A 661 -12.22 46.39 -8.38
N TYR A 662 -11.74 46.31 -7.12
CA TYR A 662 -12.33 47.01 -5.99
C TYR A 662 -12.40 48.53 -6.24
N ASP A 663 -11.33 49.14 -6.72
CA ASP A 663 -11.28 50.56 -7.01
C ASP A 663 -12.21 50.93 -8.16
N CYS A 664 -12.41 50.03 -9.15
CA CYS A 664 -13.44 50.20 -10.19
C CYS A 664 -14.87 50.17 -9.64
N CYS A 665 -15.12 49.46 -8.56
CA CYS A 665 -16.44 49.37 -7.91
C CYS A 665 -16.74 50.58 -7.03
N THR A 666 -15.72 51.32 -6.58
CA THR A 666 -15.86 52.48 -5.66
C THR A 666 -15.74 53.82 -6.36
N ALA A 667 -15.21 53.85 -7.57
CA ALA A 667 -15.12 55.05 -8.44
C ALA A 667 -16.46 55.34 -9.14
#